data_bd05af8805e08a986c8850cca8d0b88e
#
_entry.id   bd05af8805e08a986c8850cca8d0b88e
#
_cell.length_a   1.000
_cell.length_b   1.000
_cell.length_c   1.000
_cell.angle_alpha   90.00
_cell.angle_beta   90.00
_cell.angle_gamma   90.00
#
_symmetry.space_group_name_H-M   'P 1'
#
loop_
_entity.id
_entity.type
_entity.pdbx_description
1 polymer ?
#
loop_
_entity_poly.entity_id
_entity_poly.type
_entity_poly.pdbx_seq_one_letter_code
_entity_poly.pdbx_strand_id
1 'polypeptide(L)'
;MLKLLKKYKMWILAIFGVFIMISFLLADTLQRQAQNIAHNQRVFTMDGEKVTSGHAAAASLAVESLRRTLPPNLLQAIRLPDEGRTENWMMRTHEADRAGLNGGPVDGRQFADDLGQGILQMAVQRTLTQDERARGVTWQQKLRQTENLTDEQLATLLASQGSTLIDRTTNTREPAVSGADVFANLRAIGRMTEEVSQIGVASAPRMQKFAQQLDQAFVAYVVVTVDEKQLAAQPEPAEAELQAHFDRFKNVPLNTGDFGMGLKQPDRVAATRLTIDRSAIAAAVKIDPVAVQKKLATNPPLPGTDASSHRRNLEEQLKRDLTEQIVREMASGVRAEIVRAVGTLPEQDGFRVLPVDWDASKVDLAAIAKAVTPRVSQKFGLTLPEPVVVAKGIQTQREMAADSVLGMAITKRGQQNIPASDVLFAAKEFKKPRQVIAAQAGLPIVEPFEDASQNTHFVLITQAIPEASPASIDEVRARISKDARSIKAVASITAALEEVKPIAMLTSVPDAAKVLRDKGYSVGEQARANVSQARGVNPPDPVVNTPDVIAAAMNAARTLDPTLKIDPLTAGERTFVIAPAGKLAAVLGQVVEFKPFSQTEFQNFGPMIAERIRQSDAPALLDRTFSNTELINRLDVQDLKLNAAE
;
A
#
# COMPACT_ATOMS: atom_id res chain seq x y z
N MET A 1 63.26 -44.23 -15.57
CA MET A 1 62.05 -43.86 -14.80
C MET A 1 60.84 -44.77 -15.02
N LEU A 2 60.43 -45.08 -16.26
CA LEU A 2 59.24 -45.92 -16.55
C LEU A 2 59.30 -47.37 -15.98
N LYS A 3 60.49 -47.99 -15.89
CA LYS A 3 60.67 -49.36 -15.32
C LYS A 3 60.47 -49.38 -13.79
N LEU A 4 60.80 -48.30 -13.07
CA LEU A 4 60.57 -48.17 -11.63
C LEU A 4 59.06 -47.93 -11.31
N LEU A 5 58.37 -47.13 -12.13
CA LEU A 5 56.94 -46.91 -12.01
C LEU A 5 56.12 -48.20 -12.24
N LYS A 6 56.52 -49.06 -13.19
CA LYS A 6 55.87 -50.36 -13.42
C LYS A 6 56.09 -51.35 -12.26
N LYS A 7 57.27 -51.36 -11.62
CA LYS A 7 57.60 -52.28 -10.50
C LYS A 7 56.86 -51.94 -9.21
N TYR A 8 56.55 -50.66 -8.99
CA TYR A 8 55.87 -50.21 -7.77
C TYR A 8 54.42 -49.68 -7.97
N LYS A 9 53.83 -49.95 -9.15
CA LYS A 9 52.50 -49.51 -9.52
C LYS A 9 51.43 -49.76 -8.45
N MET A 10 51.41 -50.97 -7.87
CA MET A 10 50.45 -51.35 -6.83
C MET A 10 50.68 -50.60 -5.50
N TRP A 11 51.92 -50.37 -5.11
CA TRP A 11 52.28 -49.62 -3.94
C TRP A 11 51.97 -48.13 -4.05
N ILE A 12 52.29 -47.56 -5.22
CA ILE A 12 51.96 -46.16 -5.51
C ILE A 12 50.44 -45.95 -5.53
N LEU A 13 49.68 -46.88 -6.13
CA LEU A 13 48.22 -46.82 -6.16
C LEU A 13 47.60 -46.97 -4.75
N ALA A 14 48.17 -47.86 -3.90
CA ALA A 14 47.70 -48.02 -2.52
C ALA A 14 48.02 -46.78 -1.67
N ILE A 15 49.23 -46.21 -1.77
CA ILE A 15 49.61 -44.99 -1.04
C ILE A 15 48.76 -43.80 -1.52
N PHE A 16 48.52 -43.68 -2.84
CA PHE A 16 47.71 -42.61 -3.41
C PHE A 16 46.22 -42.76 -3.00
N GLY A 17 45.68 -44.00 -2.96
CA GLY A 17 44.37 -44.29 -2.48
C GLY A 17 44.15 -43.94 -1.01
N VAL A 18 45.12 -44.29 -0.15
CA VAL A 18 45.12 -43.92 1.26
C VAL A 18 45.23 -42.39 1.42
N PHE A 19 46.06 -41.73 0.63
CA PHE A 19 46.24 -40.27 0.67
C PHE A 19 44.96 -39.53 0.23
N ILE A 20 44.26 -40.01 -0.81
CA ILE A 20 42.98 -39.49 -1.23
C ILE A 20 41.92 -39.70 -0.14
N MET A 21 41.86 -40.89 0.48
CA MET A 21 40.91 -41.19 1.55
C MET A 21 41.14 -40.32 2.79
N ILE A 22 42.38 -40.12 3.17
CA ILE A 22 42.78 -39.22 4.26
C ILE A 22 42.46 -37.77 3.90
N SER A 23 42.66 -37.35 2.66
CA SER A 23 42.36 -35.99 2.20
C SER A 23 40.84 -35.70 2.23
N PHE A 24 39.99 -36.65 1.87
CA PHE A 24 38.53 -36.53 1.99
C PHE A 24 38.06 -36.47 3.44
N LEU A 25 38.59 -37.33 4.31
CA LEU A 25 38.29 -37.33 5.75
C LEU A 25 38.76 -36.04 6.46
N LEU A 26 39.96 -35.55 6.10
CA LEU A 26 40.46 -34.28 6.65
C LEU A 26 39.71 -33.07 6.10
N ALA A 27 39.31 -33.07 4.84
CA ALA A 27 38.55 -31.98 4.24
C ALA A 27 37.18 -31.77 4.94
N ASP A 28 36.45 -32.85 5.22
CA ASP A 28 35.15 -32.76 5.90
C ASP A 28 35.30 -32.32 7.37
N THR A 29 36.32 -32.82 8.09
CA THR A 29 36.60 -32.38 9.47
C THR A 29 37.11 -30.94 9.55
N LEU A 30 37.96 -30.50 8.63
CA LEU A 30 38.44 -29.12 8.56
C LEU A 30 37.28 -28.15 8.15
N GLN A 31 36.42 -28.56 7.24
CA GLN A 31 35.28 -27.78 6.84
C GLN A 31 34.27 -27.62 7.99
N ARG A 32 33.97 -28.69 8.73
CA ARG A 32 33.12 -28.62 9.94
C ARG A 32 33.76 -27.76 11.02
N GLN A 33 35.09 -27.87 11.22
CA GLN A 33 35.79 -27.06 12.21
C GLN A 33 35.82 -25.56 11.81
N ALA A 34 36.01 -25.25 10.52
CA ALA A 34 35.94 -23.89 10.01
C ALA A 34 34.51 -23.30 10.12
N GLN A 35 33.49 -24.12 9.87
CA GLN A 35 32.08 -23.73 10.05
C GLN A 35 31.79 -23.49 11.55
N ASN A 36 32.24 -24.35 12.44
CA ASN A 36 32.06 -24.16 13.88
C ASN A 36 32.75 -22.91 14.40
N ILE A 37 33.94 -22.59 13.91
CA ILE A 37 34.66 -21.36 14.26
C ILE A 37 33.87 -20.15 13.74
N ALA A 38 33.41 -20.19 12.50
CA ALA A 38 32.60 -19.13 11.92
C ALA A 38 31.27 -18.93 12.69
N HIS A 39 30.57 -20.01 13.06
CA HIS A 39 29.33 -19.96 13.84
C HIS A 39 29.51 -19.43 15.26
N ASN A 40 30.65 -19.66 15.90
CA ASN A 40 30.97 -19.23 17.26
C ASN A 40 31.64 -17.86 17.32
N GLN A 41 31.84 -17.20 16.19
CA GLN A 41 32.40 -15.87 16.14
C GLN A 41 31.45 -14.89 16.83
N ARG A 42 31.97 -14.13 17.80
CA ARG A 42 31.24 -13.10 18.51
C ARG A 42 30.87 -11.96 17.54
N VAL A 43 29.62 -11.60 17.49
CA VAL A 43 29.10 -10.45 16.71
C VAL A 43 28.94 -9.23 17.63
N PHE A 44 28.28 -9.41 18.78
CA PHE A 44 28.11 -8.39 19.82
C PHE A 44 27.88 -9.07 21.18
N THR A 45 27.73 -8.28 22.25
CA THR A 45 27.26 -8.78 23.56
C THR A 45 25.95 -8.09 23.95
N MET A 46 25.16 -8.78 24.73
CA MET A 46 23.85 -8.32 25.21
C MET A 46 23.71 -8.82 26.66
N ASP A 47 23.47 -7.90 27.60
CA ASP A 47 23.50 -8.18 29.06
C ASP A 47 24.76 -8.97 29.52
N GLY A 48 25.92 -8.73 28.88
CA GLY A 48 27.16 -9.45 29.13
C GLY A 48 27.26 -10.83 28.46
N GLU A 49 26.20 -11.35 27.86
CA GLU A 49 26.21 -12.61 27.12
C GLU A 49 26.71 -12.43 25.69
N LYS A 50 27.47 -13.42 25.21
CA LYS A 50 27.96 -13.38 23.82
C LYS A 50 26.90 -13.78 22.82
N VAL A 51 26.59 -12.89 21.88
CA VAL A 51 25.80 -13.20 20.70
C VAL A 51 26.74 -13.60 19.56
N THR A 52 26.55 -14.83 19.06
CA THR A 52 27.40 -15.38 18.01
C THR A 52 26.78 -15.17 16.63
N SER A 53 27.59 -15.32 15.58
CA SER A 53 27.10 -15.30 14.18
C SER A 53 26.07 -16.41 13.90
N GLY A 54 26.16 -17.54 14.60
CA GLY A 54 25.16 -18.60 14.55
C GLY A 54 23.80 -18.13 15.10
N HIS A 55 23.76 -17.42 16.22
CA HIS A 55 22.56 -16.83 16.79
C HIS A 55 21.94 -15.79 15.83
N ALA A 56 22.77 -14.92 15.25
CA ALA A 56 22.30 -13.92 14.29
C ALA A 56 21.74 -14.55 13.02
N ALA A 57 22.38 -15.59 12.49
CA ALA A 57 21.90 -16.34 11.33
C ALA A 57 20.58 -17.07 11.63
N ALA A 58 20.43 -17.70 12.80
CA ALA A 58 19.19 -18.34 13.21
C ALA A 58 18.04 -17.32 13.35
N ALA A 59 18.33 -16.17 13.96
CA ALA A 59 17.35 -15.08 14.08
C ALA A 59 16.93 -14.52 12.70
N SER A 60 17.87 -14.36 11.78
CA SER A 60 17.57 -13.93 10.40
C SER A 60 16.64 -14.92 9.69
N LEU A 61 16.94 -16.21 9.80
CA LEU A 61 16.09 -17.26 9.24
C LEU A 61 14.70 -17.29 9.88
N ALA A 62 14.60 -17.08 11.19
CA ALA A 62 13.32 -16.99 11.89
C ALA A 62 12.46 -15.82 11.36
N VAL A 63 13.03 -14.61 11.27
CA VAL A 63 12.33 -13.43 10.72
C VAL A 63 11.93 -13.64 9.27
N GLU A 64 12.82 -14.17 8.44
CA GLU A 64 12.53 -14.43 7.03
C GLU A 64 11.44 -15.49 6.85
N SER A 65 11.45 -16.56 7.65
CA SER A 65 10.43 -17.60 7.62
C SER A 65 9.06 -17.07 8.03
N LEU A 66 8.99 -16.23 9.06
CA LEU A 66 7.76 -15.54 9.45
C LEU A 66 7.21 -14.65 8.34
N ARG A 67 8.09 -13.86 7.68
CA ARG A 67 7.69 -13.01 6.54
C ARG A 67 7.13 -13.79 5.36
N ARG A 68 7.66 -14.99 5.11
CA ARG A 68 7.16 -15.87 4.06
C ARG A 68 5.83 -16.56 4.43
N THR A 69 5.60 -16.76 5.72
CA THR A 69 4.49 -17.58 6.22
C THR A 69 3.28 -16.75 6.61
N LEU A 70 3.49 -15.54 7.16
CA LEU A 70 2.42 -14.70 7.69
C LEU A 70 2.00 -13.59 6.72
N PRO A 71 0.70 -13.22 6.70
CA PRO A 71 0.21 -12.11 5.90
C PRO A 71 0.83 -10.76 6.29
N PRO A 72 1.09 -9.84 5.33
CA PRO A 72 1.74 -8.55 5.61
C PRO A 72 1.04 -7.67 6.67
N ASN A 73 -0.29 -7.66 6.68
CA ASN A 73 -1.07 -6.92 7.67
C ASN A 73 -0.86 -7.43 9.10
N LEU A 74 -0.62 -8.72 9.26
CA LEU A 74 -0.33 -9.32 10.56
C LEU A 74 1.11 -8.99 10.99
N LEU A 75 2.05 -9.02 10.05
CA LEU A 75 3.44 -8.61 10.30
C LEU A 75 3.53 -7.16 10.77
N GLN A 76 2.74 -6.27 10.19
CA GLN A 76 2.62 -4.88 10.65
C GLN A 76 1.99 -4.78 12.04
N ALA A 77 0.96 -5.57 12.32
CA ALA A 77 0.29 -5.56 13.64
C ALA A 77 1.25 -5.96 14.77
N ILE A 78 2.10 -6.96 14.54
CA ILE A 78 3.11 -7.41 15.51
C ILE A 78 4.42 -6.60 15.42
N ARG A 79 4.48 -5.60 14.53
CA ARG A 79 5.67 -4.76 14.30
C ARG A 79 6.95 -5.56 14.11
N LEU A 80 6.87 -6.61 13.26
CA LEU A 80 8.05 -7.38 12.91
C LEU A 80 9.07 -6.43 12.25
N PRO A 81 10.35 -6.46 12.65
CA PRO A 81 11.38 -5.61 12.09
C PRO A 81 11.48 -5.71 10.56
N ASP A 82 11.79 -4.59 9.91
CA ASP A 82 12.07 -4.54 8.46
C ASP A 82 13.34 -5.33 8.10
N GLU A 83 13.57 -5.55 6.80
CA GLU A 83 14.78 -6.19 6.31
C GLU A 83 16.04 -5.50 6.85
N GLY A 84 17.00 -6.27 7.36
CA GLY A 84 18.23 -5.75 7.94
C GLY A 84 18.16 -5.41 9.43
N ARG A 85 17.02 -5.61 10.10
CA ARG A 85 16.86 -5.35 11.54
C ARG A 85 16.70 -6.63 12.37
N THR A 86 17.45 -7.66 12.03
CA THR A 86 17.44 -8.95 12.75
C THR A 86 17.86 -8.79 14.21
N GLU A 87 18.74 -7.83 14.49
CA GLU A 87 19.21 -7.46 15.81
C GLU A 87 18.05 -7.00 16.71
N ASN A 88 17.10 -6.25 16.17
CA ASN A 88 15.91 -5.82 16.93
C ASN A 88 15.04 -7.01 17.34
N TRP A 89 14.89 -8.02 16.46
CA TRP A 89 14.23 -9.27 16.82
C TRP A 89 14.94 -9.97 17.95
N MET A 90 16.28 -10.10 17.89
CA MET A 90 17.09 -10.74 18.92
C MET A 90 16.98 -10.01 20.26
N MET A 91 17.06 -8.68 20.26
CA MET A 91 16.92 -7.87 21.47
C MET A 91 15.55 -8.02 22.11
N ARG A 92 14.47 -8.01 21.30
CA ARG A 92 13.09 -8.19 21.81
C ARG A 92 12.86 -9.61 22.34
N THR A 93 13.37 -10.65 21.68
CA THR A 93 13.24 -12.02 22.17
C THR A 93 13.98 -12.20 23.48
N HIS A 94 15.19 -11.67 23.58
CA HIS A 94 15.97 -11.71 24.82
C HIS A 94 15.26 -10.97 25.96
N GLU A 95 14.72 -9.81 25.70
CA GLU A 95 13.97 -9.04 26.71
C GLU A 95 12.69 -9.77 27.15
N ALA A 96 11.96 -10.38 26.21
CA ALA A 96 10.78 -11.17 26.51
C ALA A 96 11.11 -12.44 27.32
N ASP A 97 12.24 -13.09 27.02
CA ASP A 97 12.75 -14.23 27.80
C ASP A 97 13.13 -13.80 29.23
N ARG A 98 13.83 -12.68 29.36
CA ARG A 98 14.21 -12.10 30.65
C ARG A 98 13.01 -11.71 31.49
N ALA A 99 11.93 -11.24 30.85
CA ALA A 99 10.64 -10.93 31.49
C ALA A 99 9.81 -12.18 31.82
N GLY A 100 10.26 -13.39 31.45
CA GLY A 100 9.53 -14.63 31.70
C GLY A 100 8.26 -14.79 30.85
N LEU A 101 8.17 -14.08 29.72
CA LEU A 101 6.99 -14.09 28.86
C LEU A 101 7.00 -15.23 27.81
N ASN A 102 8.14 -15.92 27.66
CA ASN A 102 8.30 -17.02 26.73
C ASN A 102 7.87 -18.35 27.37
N GLY A 103 6.78 -18.93 26.86
CA GLY A 103 6.24 -20.20 27.32
C GLY A 103 6.87 -21.45 26.66
N GLY A 104 7.90 -21.25 25.83
CA GLY A 104 8.61 -22.32 25.14
C GLY A 104 7.83 -22.98 24.00
N PRO A 105 8.34 -24.11 23.45
CA PRO A 105 7.79 -24.73 22.22
C PRO A 105 6.33 -25.18 22.31
N VAL A 106 5.83 -25.50 23.52
CA VAL A 106 4.43 -25.90 23.71
C VAL A 106 3.52 -24.71 23.52
N ASP A 107 3.86 -23.58 24.12
CA ASP A 107 3.18 -22.29 23.98
C ASP A 107 3.20 -21.81 22.51
N GLY A 108 4.35 -21.99 21.85
CA GLY A 108 4.52 -21.67 20.43
C GLY A 108 3.61 -22.49 19.51
N ARG A 109 3.45 -23.80 19.76
CA ARG A 109 2.50 -24.66 19.01
C ARG A 109 1.07 -24.18 19.18
N GLN A 110 0.65 -23.97 20.42
CA GLN A 110 -0.70 -23.48 20.69
C GLN A 110 -0.95 -22.13 20.00
N PHE A 111 0.01 -21.22 20.04
CA PHE A 111 -0.12 -19.94 19.36
C PHE A 111 -0.17 -20.07 17.85
N ALA A 112 0.60 -20.97 17.25
CA ALA A 112 0.53 -21.27 15.82
C ALA A 112 -0.84 -21.83 15.41
N ASP A 113 -1.46 -22.67 16.24
CA ASP A 113 -2.81 -23.19 16.02
C ASP A 113 -3.86 -22.07 16.02
N ASP A 114 -3.84 -21.21 17.05
CA ASP A 114 -4.75 -20.07 17.18
C ASP A 114 -4.59 -19.10 15.99
N LEU A 115 -3.33 -18.82 15.62
CA LEU A 115 -2.97 -17.93 14.52
C LEU A 115 -3.39 -18.50 13.16
N GLY A 116 -3.14 -19.78 12.93
CA GLY A 116 -3.52 -20.46 11.69
C GLY A 116 -5.03 -20.47 11.47
N GLN A 117 -5.78 -20.76 12.52
CA GLN A 117 -7.26 -20.66 12.49
C GLN A 117 -7.72 -19.22 12.25
N GLY A 118 -7.10 -18.24 12.90
CA GLY A 118 -7.41 -16.81 12.69
C GLY A 118 -7.16 -16.35 11.26
N ILE A 119 -6.04 -16.76 10.65
CA ILE A 119 -5.73 -16.46 9.24
C ILE A 119 -6.78 -17.07 8.31
N LEU A 120 -7.13 -18.34 8.53
CA LEU A 120 -8.16 -19.03 7.74
C LEU A 120 -9.52 -18.35 7.89
N GLN A 121 -9.91 -18.02 9.13
CA GLN A 121 -11.14 -17.26 9.41
C GLN A 121 -11.18 -15.93 8.65
N MET A 122 -10.13 -15.14 8.73
CA MET A 122 -10.06 -13.85 8.00
C MET A 122 -10.18 -14.03 6.49
N ALA A 123 -9.53 -15.06 5.94
CA ALA A 123 -9.60 -15.35 4.51
C ALA A 123 -11.03 -15.69 4.08
N VAL A 124 -11.71 -16.58 4.83
CA VAL A 124 -13.08 -17.01 4.52
C VAL A 124 -14.10 -15.89 4.76
N GLN A 125 -13.95 -15.11 5.83
CA GLN A 125 -14.85 -13.97 6.11
C GLN A 125 -14.88 -12.93 5.00
N ARG A 126 -13.77 -12.73 4.27
CA ARG A 126 -13.71 -11.84 3.10
C ARG A 126 -14.55 -12.34 1.93
N THR A 127 -14.80 -13.63 1.84
CA THR A 127 -15.61 -14.25 0.77
C THR A 127 -17.11 -14.29 1.07
N LEU A 128 -17.53 -13.97 2.32
CA LEU A 128 -18.93 -13.89 2.71
C LEU A 128 -19.62 -12.72 2.01
N THR A 129 -20.70 -13.01 1.31
CA THR A 129 -21.58 -11.99 0.72
C THR A 129 -22.37 -11.24 1.79
N GLN A 130 -22.94 -10.09 1.42
CA GLN A 130 -23.77 -9.31 2.34
C GLN A 130 -25.00 -10.09 2.80
N ASP A 131 -25.62 -10.85 1.89
CA ASP A 131 -26.79 -11.71 2.19
C ASP A 131 -26.45 -12.88 3.11
N GLU A 132 -25.28 -13.49 2.96
CA GLU A 132 -24.81 -14.56 3.84
C GLU A 132 -24.55 -14.03 5.25
N ARG A 133 -23.96 -12.83 5.38
CA ARG A 133 -23.75 -12.15 6.68
C ARG A 133 -25.11 -11.80 7.34
N ALA A 134 -26.07 -11.30 6.57
CA ALA A 134 -27.40 -10.97 7.06
C ALA A 134 -28.17 -12.24 7.55
N ARG A 135 -27.92 -13.40 6.94
CA ARG A 135 -28.49 -14.70 7.36
C ARG A 135 -27.74 -15.36 8.52
N GLY A 136 -26.65 -14.74 9.02
CA GLY A 136 -25.86 -15.28 10.12
C GLY A 136 -25.00 -16.49 9.75
N VAL A 137 -24.64 -16.66 8.46
CA VAL A 137 -23.74 -17.74 8.03
C VAL A 137 -22.38 -17.55 8.68
N THR A 138 -21.92 -18.57 9.42
CA THR A 138 -20.60 -18.55 10.05
C THR A 138 -19.50 -18.80 9.00
N TRP A 139 -18.27 -18.35 9.29
CA TRP A 139 -17.13 -18.62 8.41
C TRP A 139 -16.85 -20.13 8.26
N GLN A 140 -17.08 -20.92 9.30
CA GLN A 140 -16.91 -22.37 9.26
C GLN A 140 -17.94 -23.03 8.33
N GLN A 141 -19.21 -22.61 8.41
CA GLN A 141 -20.25 -23.08 7.49
C GLN A 141 -19.91 -22.71 6.04
N LYS A 142 -19.43 -21.49 5.81
CA LYS A 142 -19.00 -21.04 4.47
C LYS A 142 -17.84 -21.89 3.95
N LEU A 143 -16.80 -22.11 4.77
CA LEU A 143 -15.66 -22.96 4.40
C LEU A 143 -16.08 -24.36 4.03
N ARG A 144 -16.92 -24.98 4.88
CA ARG A 144 -17.46 -26.33 4.63
C ARG A 144 -18.22 -26.42 3.30
N GLN A 145 -19.05 -25.43 3.00
CA GLN A 145 -19.81 -25.38 1.75
C GLN A 145 -18.92 -25.17 0.52
N THR A 146 -17.95 -24.26 0.62
CA THR A 146 -17.07 -23.91 -0.49
C THR A 146 -16.14 -25.06 -0.86
N GLU A 147 -15.56 -25.74 0.13
CA GLU A 147 -14.62 -26.84 -0.05
C GLU A 147 -15.30 -28.22 -0.02
N ASN A 148 -16.64 -28.27 0.13
CA ASN A 148 -17.43 -29.49 0.22
C ASN A 148 -16.91 -30.48 1.27
N LEU A 149 -16.61 -30.00 2.48
CA LEU A 149 -16.01 -30.75 3.57
C LEU A 149 -17.08 -31.40 4.47
N THR A 150 -16.80 -32.62 4.97
CA THR A 150 -17.52 -33.20 6.11
C THR A 150 -17.11 -32.47 7.41
N ASP A 151 -17.89 -32.68 8.48
CA ASP A 151 -17.56 -32.09 9.79
C ASP A 151 -16.22 -32.60 10.34
N GLU A 152 -15.89 -33.87 10.09
CA GLU A 152 -14.64 -34.50 10.48
C GLU A 152 -13.45 -33.94 9.66
N GLN A 153 -13.64 -33.75 8.35
CA GLN A 153 -12.63 -33.14 7.48
C GLN A 153 -12.39 -31.69 7.86
N LEU A 154 -13.42 -30.92 8.18
CA LEU A 154 -13.30 -29.54 8.67
C LEU A 154 -12.52 -29.50 9.99
N ALA A 155 -12.86 -30.39 10.95
CA ALA A 155 -12.13 -30.46 12.22
C ALA A 155 -10.65 -30.81 12.01
N THR A 156 -10.34 -31.74 11.14
CA THR A 156 -8.96 -32.11 10.76
C THR A 156 -8.23 -30.96 10.10
N LEU A 157 -8.88 -30.24 9.17
CA LEU A 157 -8.30 -29.07 8.52
C LEU A 157 -7.96 -27.96 9.53
N LEU A 158 -8.86 -27.68 10.46
CA LEU A 158 -8.65 -26.67 11.49
C LEU A 158 -7.50 -27.08 12.44
N ALA A 159 -7.44 -28.35 12.85
CA ALA A 159 -6.38 -28.84 13.71
C ALA A 159 -5.00 -28.89 13.02
N SER A 160 -4.93 -28.93 11.69
CA SER A 160 -3.67 -28.97 10.93
C SER A 160 -3.08 -27.59 10.62
N GLN A 161 -3.81 -26.50 10.89
CA GLN A 161 -3.33 -25.15 10.48
C GLN A 161 -2.04 -24.75 11.20
N GLY A 162 -1.94 -24.97 12.50
CA GLY A 162 -0.76 -24.64 13.28
C GLY A 162 0.45 -25.49 12.90
N SER A 163 0.29 -26.78 12.72
CA SER A 163 1.38 -27.65 12.26
C SER A 163 1.91 -27.22 10.89
N THR A 164 1.03 -26.83 9.98
CA THR A 164 1.43 -26.28 8.67
C THR A 164 2.26 -24.99 8.79
N LEU A 165 1.88 -24.10 9.71
CA LEU A 165 2.66 -22.88 9.96
C LEU A 165 4.04 -23.21 10.55
N ILE A 166 4.09 -24.12 11.52
CA ILE A 166 5.33 -24.59 12.16
C ILE A 166 6.26 -25.23 11.13
N ASP A 167 5.74 -26.14 10.29
CA ASP A 167 6.55 -26.80 9.26
C ASP A 167 7.14 -25.82 8.26
N ARG A 168 6.39 -24.80 7.86
CA ARG A 168 6.85 -23.75 6.95
C ARG A 168 7.92 -22.84 7.57
N THR A 169 7.94 -22.72 8.89
CA THR A 169 8.93 -21.91 9.63
C THR A 169 10.11 -22.72 10.12
N THR A 170 10.01 -24.04 10.14
CA THR A 170 11.09 -24.94 10.59
C THR A 170 12.21 -25.01 9.53
N ASN A 171 13.45 -24.83 9.98
CA ASN A 171 14.64 -25.07 9.18
C ASN A 171 15.49 -26.19 9.85
N THR A 172 15.70 -27.28 9.15
CA THR A 172 16.50 -28.43 9.63
C THR A 172 17.97 -28.34 9.23
N ARG A 173 18.35 -27.38 8.37
CA ARG A 173 19.74 -27.14 7.99
C ARG A 173 20.39 -26.19 8.99
N GLU A 174 21.72 -26.27 9.14
CA GLU A 174 22.45 -25.36 10.02
C GLU A 174 22.47 -23.90 9.48
N PRO A 175 22.13 -22.90 10.31
CA PRO A 175 21.65 -23.07 11.68
C PRO A 175 20.21 -23.60 11.71
N ALA A 176 19.99 -24.63 12.53
CA ALA A 176 18.65 -25.22 12.67
C ALA A 176 17.74 -24.25 13.43
N VAL A 177 16.51 -24.10 12.95
CA VAL A 177 15.48 -23.23 13.55
C VAL A 177 14.20 -24.04 13.74
N SER A 178 13.74 -24.15 14.97
CA SER A 178 12.46 -24.79 15.29
C SER A 178 11.31 -23.81 15.06
N GLY A 179 10.36 -24.15 14.21
CA GLY A 179 9.17 -23.33 13.98
C GLY A 179 8.35 -23.10 15.26
N ALA A 180 8.28 -24.09 16.16
CA ALA A 180 7.60 -23.94 17.44
C ALA A 180 8.27 -22.88 18.34
N ASP A 181 9.60 -22.83 18.36
CA ASP A 181 10.33 -21.81 19.12
C ASP A 181 10.17 -20.41 18.50
N VAL A 182 10.14 -20.34 17.16
CA VAL A 182 9.89 -19.08 16.47
C VAL A 182 8.51 -18.51 16.85
N PHE A 183 7.48 -19.34 16.90
CA PHE A 183 6.14 -18.91 17.32
C PHE A 183 6.05 -18.63 18.82
N ALA A 184 6.82 -19.33 19.67
CA ALA A 184 6.93 -19.01 21.10
C ALA A 184 7.52 -17.61 21.29
N ASN A 185 8.61 -17.30 20.61
CA ASN A 185 9.25 -15.98 20.62
C ASN A 185 8.30 -14.89 20.10
N LEU A 186 7.59 -15.17 19.01
CA LEU A 186 6.61 -14.23 18.45
C LEU A 186 5.48 -13.94 19.45
N ARG A 187 4.96 -14.96 20.13
CA ARG A 187 3.95 -14.81 21.18
C ARG A 187 4.45 -14.02 22.37
N ALA A 188 5.69 -14.29 22.80
CA ALA A 188 6.35 -13.58 23.89
C ALA A 188 6.51 -12.08 23.60
N ILE A 189 6.96 -11.73 22.38
CA ILE A 189 7.03 -10.35 21.89
C ILE A 189 5.63 -9.73 21.84
N GLY A 190 4.62 -10.49 21.40
CA GLY A 190 3.23 -10.05 21.39
C GLY A 190 2.72 -9.67 22.78
N ARG A 191 2.94 -10.51 23.80
CA ARG A 191 2.58 -10.24 25.21
C ARG A 191 3.29 -9.01 25.73
N MET A 192 4.59 -8.89 25.49
CA MET A 192 5.37 -7.71 25.89
C MET A 192 4.86 -6.43 25.22
N THR A 193 4.51 -6.51 23.94
CA THR A 193 3.92 -5.40 23.17
C THR A 193 2.56 -5.00 23.75
N GLU A 194 1.73 -5.98 24.12
CA GLU A 194 0.43 -5.76 24.72
C GLU A 194 0.56 -5.09 26.09
N GLU A 195 1.44 -5.58 26.97
CA GLU A 195 1.72 -4.98 28.27
C GLU A 195 2.15 -3.52 28.14
N VAL A 196 3.11 -3.22 27.26
CA VAL A 196 3.56 -1.83 27.00
C VAL A 196 2.42 -0.96 26.45
N SER A 197 1.58 -1.50 25.58
CA SER A 197 0.44 -0.75 25.02
C SER A 197 -0.61 -0.37 26.09
N GLN A 198 -0.70 -1.15 27.18
CA GLN A 198 -1.62 -0.91 28.28
C GLN A 198 -1.09 0.10 29.33
N ILE A 199 0.21 0.42 29.32
CA ILE A 199 0.83 1.38 30.25
C ILE A 199 0.34 2.82 29.98
N GLY A 200 -0.24 3.09 28.82
CA GLY A 200 -0.78 4.40 28.47
C GLY A 200 -1.75 4.94 29.53
N VAL A 201 -1.38 6.09 30.15
CA VAL A 201 -2.18 6.69 31.23
C VAL A 201 -3.29 7.55 30.66
N ALA A 202 -4.53 7.08 30.79
CA ALA A 202 -5.71 7.91 30.58
C ALA A 202 -6.01 8.72 31.86
N SER A 203 -5.25 9.80 32.09
CA SER A 203 -5.48 10.69 33.24
C SER A 203 -6.84 11.40 33.13
N ALA A 204 -7.45 11.75 34.25
CA ALA A 204 -8.74 12.45 34.27
C ALA A 204 -8.76 13.72 33.38
N PRO A 205 -7.73 14.61 33.41
CA PRO A 205 -7.69 15.76 32.50
C PRO A 205 -7.65 15.38 31.01
N ARG A 206 -6.95 14.30 30.65
CA ARG A 206 -6.90 13.83 29.27
C ARG A 206 -8.23 13.23 28.83
N MET A 207 -8.86 12.46 29.70
CA MET A 207 -10.19 11.91 29.45
C MET A 207 -11.23 13.04 29.29
N GLN A 208 -11.17 14.08 30.12
CA GLN A 208 -12.05 15.24 30.01
C GLN A 208 -11.78 16.01 28.69
N LYS A 209 -10.52 16.23 28.33
CA LYS A 209 -10.17 16.85 27.05
C LYS A 209 -10.67 16.03 25.85
N PHE A 210 -10.58 14.71 25.92
CA PHE A 210 -11.12 13.82 24.88
C PHE A 210 -12.66 13.86 24.85
N ALA A 211 -13.31 13.86 26.01
CA ALA A 211 -14.77 14.00 26.12
C ALA A 211 -15.27 15.31 25.48
N GLN A 212 -14.53 16.42 25.66
CA GLN A 212 -14.84 17.69 25.01
C GLN A 212 -14.77 17.64 23.48
N GLN A 213 -14.04 16.68 22.90
CA GLN A 213 -14.04 16.47 21.44
C GLN A 213 -15.32 15.77 20.96
N LEU A 214 -16.09 15.18 21.88
CA LEU A 214 -17.37 14.53 21.60
C LEU A 214 -18.56 15.50 21.74
N ASP A 215 -18.31 16.75 22.18
CA ASP A 215 -19.31 17.82 22.18
C ASP A 215 -19.88 17.98 20.76
N GLN A 216 -21.18 18.21 20.66
CA GLN A 216 -21.86 18.38 19.39
C GLN A 216 -22.37 19.83 19.26
N ALA A 217 -21.93 20.50 18.19
CA ALA A 217 -22.47 21.78 17.78
C ALA A 217 -23.28 21.63 16.50
N PHE A 218 -24.48 22.14 16.51
CA PHE A 218 -25.32 22.23 15.32
C PHE A 218 -25.33 23.68 14.85
N VAL A 219 -25.05 23.88 13.55
CA VAL A 219 -24.86 25.21 12.96
C VAL A 219 -25.81 25.37 11.77
N ALA A 220 -26.52 26.49 11.74
CA ALA A 220 -27.06 27.01 10.51
C ALA A 220 -25.96 27.76 9.78
N TYR A 221 -25.77 27.54 8.49
CA TYR A 221 -24.67 28.15 7.75
C TYR A 221 -24.99 28.57 6.32
N VAL A 222 -24.21 29.52 5.86
CA VAL A 222 -24.08 29.94 4.47
C VAL A 222 -22.64 29.77 4.05
N VAL A 223 -22.42 29.10 2.91
CA VAL A 223 -21.12 28.99 2.25
C VAL A 223 -21.18 29.78 0.96
N VAL A 224 -20.19 30.63 0.72
CA VAL A 224 -19.99 31.29 -0.56
C VAL A 224 -18.62 30.85 -1.10
N THR A 225 -18.62 30.25 -2.28
CA THR A 225 -17.41 29.83 -2.98
C THR A 225 -17.05 30.84 -4.06
N VAL A 226 -15.76 31.00 -4.33
CA VAL A 226 -15.28 31.83 -5.44
C VAL A 226 -15.71 31.21 -6.76
N ASP A 227 -16.49 31.93 -7.56
CA ASP A 227 -16.88 31.54 -8.91
C ASP A 227 -16.31 32.50 -9.96
N GLU A 228 -16.57 32.24 -11.24
CA GLU A 228 -16.04 33.04 -12.35
C GLU A 228 -16.54 34.48 -12.31
N LYS A 229 -17.73 34.75 -11.78
CA LYS A 229 -18.29 36.09 -11.66
C LYS A 229 -17.54 36.94 -10.63
N GLN A 230 -17.26 36.35 -9.45
CA GLN A 230 -16.45 37.01 -8.44
C GLN A 230 -15.01 37.20 -8.91
N LEU A 231 -14.45 36.25 -9.68
CA LEU A 231 -13.13 36.41 -10.30
C LEU A 231 -13.09 37.56 -11.30
N ALA A 232 -14.11 37.67 -12.16
CA ALA A 232 -14.21 38.72 -13.16
C ALA A 232 -14.35 40.14 -12.53
N ALA A 233 -14.97 40.22 -11.35
CA ALA A 233 -15.14 41.46 -10.60
C ALA A 233 -13.83 41.97 -9.94
N GLN A 234 -12.80 41.11 -9.84
CA GLN A 234 -11.53 41.50 -9.23
C GLN A 234 -10.63 42.25 -10.23
N PRO A 235 -9.98 43.32 -9.82
CA PRO A 235 -9.02 44.03 -10.68
C PRO A 235 -7.83 43.13 -11.04
N GLU A 236 -7.25 43.37 -12.21
CA GLU A 236 -6.04 42.63 -12.62
C GLU A 236 -4.92 42.88 -11.60
N PRO A 237 -4.22 41.82 -11.15
CA PRO A 237 -3.15 41.98 -10.18
C PRO A 237 -1.98 42.80 -10.74
N ALA A 238 -1.37 43.62 -9.90
CA ALA A 238 -0.15 44.35 -10.25
C ALA A 238 1.03 43.37 -10.48
N GLU A 239 1.99 43.77 -11.31
CA GLU A 239 3.15 42.91 -11.64
C GLU A 239 3.92 42.47 -10.39
N ALA A 240 4.06 43.36 -9.39
CA ALA A 240 4.69 43.02 -8.11
C ALA A 240 3.93 41.93 -7.34
N GLU A 241 2.60 41.90 -7.41
CA GLU A 241 1.77 40.85 -6.78
C GLU A 241 1.94 39.52 -7.52
N LEU A 242 1.98 39.56 -8.84
CA LEU A 242 2.22 38.36 -9.66
C LEU A 242 3.61 37.79 -9.38
N GLN A 243 4.65 38.64 -9.28
CA GLN A 243 6.00 38.20 -8.96
C GLN A 243 6.08 37.59 -7.55
N ALA A 244 5.47 38.21 -6.55
CA ALA A 244 5.45 37.71 -5.19
C ALA A 244 4.73 36.34 -5.12
N HIS A 245 3.63 36.18 -5.84
CA HIS A 245 2.90 34.92 -5.93
C HIS A 245 3.75 33.83 -6.62
N PHE A 246 4.40 34.16 -7.74
CA PHE A 246 5.31 33.24 -8.42
C PHE A 246 6.44 32.78 -7.50
N ASP A 247 7.12 33.68 -6.83
CA ASP A 247 8.24 33.34 -5.94
C ASP A 247 7.81 32.46 -4.77
N ARG A 248 6.59 32.65 -4.26
CA ARG A 248 6.02 31.87 -3.19
C ARG A 248 5.68 30.43 -3.64
N PHE A 249 5.12 30.24 -4.83
CA PHE A 249 4.52 28.97 -5.24
C PHE A 249 5.27 28.22 -6.34
N LYS A 250 6.31 28.77 -6.99
CA LYS A 250 7.05 28.14 -8.08
C LYS A 250 7.65 26.77 -7.71
N ASN A 251 8.04 26.57 -6.44
CA ASN A 251 8.62 25.33 -5.94
C ASN A 251 7.62 24.44 -5.19
N VAL A 252 6.38 24.88 -5.04
CA VAL A 252 5.31 24.11 -4.40
C VAL A 252 4.70 23.18 -5.45
N PRO A 253 4.53 21.88 -5.15
CA PRO A 253 3.97 20.93 -6.10
C PRO A 253 2.58 21.36 -6.60
N LEU A 254 2.29 21.06 -7.85
CA LEU A 254 1.05 21.44 -8.54
C LEU A 254 -0.18 20.97 -7.74
N ASN A 255 -1.17 21.84 -7.60
CA ASN A 255 -2.42 21.61 -6.85
C ASN A 255 -2.21 21.29 -5.36
N THR A 256 -1.07 21.64 -4.79
CA THR A 256 -0.77 21.57 -3.36
C THR A 256 -0.43 22.95 -2.81
N GLY A 257 -0.11 23.03 -1.52
CA GLY A 257 0.10 24.32 -0.83
C GLY A 257 -1.20 25.05 -0.52
N ASP A 258 -1.09 26.31 -0.12
CA ASP A 258 -2.24 27.13 0.20
C ASP A 258 -3.15 27.27 -1.03
N PHE A 259 -4.43 27.04 -0.83
CA PHE A 259 -5.47 27.06 -1.88
C PHE A 259 -5.22 26.10 -3.07
N GLY A 260 -4.25 25.21 -2.99
CA GLY A 260 -3.86 24.35 -4.12
C GLY A 260 -3.13 25.10 -5.24
N MET A 261 -2.47 26.22 -4.93
CA MET A 261 -1.87 27.15 -5.91
C MET A 261 -0.42 26.81 -6.29
N GLY A 262 0.10 25.64 -5.90
CA GLY A 262 1.44 25.21 -6.32
C GLY A 262 1.62 25.19 -7.83
N LEU A 263 2.81 25.54 -8.30
CA LEU A 263 3.15 25.73 -9.73
C LEU A 263 4.14 24.69 -10.25
N LYS A 264 4.87 23.99 -9.36
CA LYS A 264 5.85 22.96 -9.74
C LYS A 264 5.17 21.79 -10.40
N GLN A 265 5.48 21.57 -11.67
CA GLN A 265 4.95 20.44 -12.43
C GLN A 265 5.51 19.11 -11.89
N PRO A 266 4.69 18.08 -11.69
CA PRO A 266 5.17 16.78 -11.26
C PRO A 266 5.87 16.03 -12.41
N ASP A 267 6.50 14.90 -12.07
CA ASP A 267 6.98 13.94 -13.06
C ASP A 267 5.84 13.55 -14.01
N ARG A 268 6.15 13.45 -15.32
CA ARG A 268 5.20 13.13 -16.37
C ARG A 268 5.80 12.14 -17.35
N VAL A 269 4.99 11.20 -17.82
CA VAL A 269 5.38 10.15 -18.76
C VAL A 269 4.45 10.16 -19.95
N ALA A 270 5.00 10.04 -21.15
CA ALA A 270 4.28 9.61 -22.33
C ALA A 270 4.69 8.17 -22.66
N ALA A 271 3.73 7.32 -23.02
CA ALA A 271 3.99 5.91 -23.28
C ALA A 271 3.17 5.36 -24.45
N THR A 272 3.73 4.36 -25.13
CA THR A 272 3.01 3.55 -26.11
C THR A 272 2.82 2.16 -25.52
N ARG A 273 1.59 1.65 -25.57
CA ARG A 273 1.21 0.33 -25.05
C ARG A 273 0.85 -0.61 -26.18
N LEU A 274 1.40 -1.83 -26.14
CA LEU A 274 0.95 -2.97 -26.93
C LEU A 274 0.12 -3.89 -26.02
N THR A 275 -1.09 -4.24 -26.46
CA THR A 275 -2.02 -5.09 -25.69
C THR A 275 -2.29 -6.38 -26.46
N ILE A 276 -2.03 -7.51 -25.82
CA ILE A 276 -2.48 -8.84 -26.24
C ILE A 276 -3.83 -9.06 -25.54
N ASP A 277 -4.91 -8.96 -26.31
CA ASP A 277 -6.28 -9.10 -25.82
C ASP A 277 -6.66 -10.57 -25.71
N ARG A 278 -6.79 -11.05 -24.47
CA ARG A 278 -7.15 -12.43 -24.17
C ARG A 278 -8.55 -12.79 -24.68
N SER A 279 -9.50 -11.86 -24.62
CA SER A 279 -10.87 -12.09 -25.05
C SER A 279 -10.96 -12.25 -26.57
N ALA A 280 -10.24 -11.44 -27.31
CA ALA A 280 -10.14 -11.52 -28.77
C ALA A 280 -9.47 -12.83 -29.22
N ILE A 281 -8.42 -13.26 -28.52
CA ILE A 281 -7.79 -14.57 -28.77
C ILE A 281 -8.76 -15.71 -28.45
N ALA A 282 -9.47 -15.67 -27.30
CA ALA A 282 -10.47 -16.67 -26.94
C ALA A 282 -11.60 -16.79 -27.96
N ALA A 283 -11.99 -15.68 -28.59
CA ALA A 283 -12.96 -15.69 -29.68
C ALA A 283 -12.45 -16.40 -30.95
N ALA A 284 -11.16 -16.29 -31.24
CA ALA A 284 -10.52 -16.92 -32.39
C ALA A 284 -10.22 -18.41 -32.17
N VAL A 285 -10.15 -18.88 -30.91
CA VAL A 285 -9.85 -20.27 -30.56
C VAL A 285 -11.03 -21.18 -30.87
N LYS A 286 -10.77 -22.17 -31.72
CA LYS A 286 -11.69 -23.28 -32.06
C LYS A 286 -11.11 -24.58 -31.48
N ILE A 287 -11.91 -25.32 -30.72
CA ILE A 287 -11.49 -26.59 -30.11
C ILE A 287 -11.80 -27.73 -31.08
N ASP A 288 -10.79 -28.58 -31.33
CA ASP A 288 -10.95 -29.81 -32.12
C ASP A 288 -11.89 -30.78 -31.35
N PRO A 289 -12.98 -31.24 -31.97
CA PRO A 289 -13.86 -32.24 -31.37
C PRO A 289 -13.14 -33.52 -30.94
N VAL A 290 -12.05 -33.92 -31.64
CA VAL A 290 -11.23 -35.08 -31.28
C VAL A 290 -10.50 -34.87 -29.95
N ALA A 291 -10.01 -33.65 -29.69
CA ALA A 291 -9.38 -33.30 -28.42
C ALA A 291 -10.38 -33.39 -27.26
N VAL A 292 -11.64 -32.97 -27.47
CA VAL A 292 -12.72 -33.09 -26.47
C VAL A 292 -13.01 -34.56 -26.18
N GLN A 293 -13.12 -35.40 -27.23
CA GLN A 293 -13.36 -36.83 -27.04
C GLN A 293 -12.21 -37.52 -26.30
N LYS A 294 -10.97 -37.19 -26.63
CA LYS A 294 -9.79 -37.70 -25.91
C LYS A 294 -9.81 -37.32 -24.42
N LYS A 295 -10.18 -36.10 -24.12
CA LYS A 295 -10.27 -35.58 -22.73
C LYS A 295 -11.42 -36.26 -21.97
N LEU A 296 -12.57 -36.49 -22.63
CA LEU A 296 -13.70 -37.23 -22.07
C LEU A 296 -13.33 -38.69 -21.74
N ALA A 297 -12.54 -39.33 -22.60
CA ALA A 297 -12.07 -40.71 -22.36
C ALA A 297 -11.15 -40.82 -21.14
N THR A 298 -10.36 -39.78 -20.86
CA THR A 298 -9.46 -39.69 -19.69
C THR A 298 -10.16 -39.18 -18.43
N ASN A 299 -11.23 -38.38 -18.58
CA ASN A 299 -12.03 -37.82 -17.48
C ASN A 299 -13.52 -38.09 -17.74
N PRO A 300 -13.99 -39.29 -17.48
CA PRO A 300 -15.40 -39.65 -17.66
C PRO A 300 -16.28 -38.89 -16.62
N PRO A 301 -17.54 -38.62 -16.95
CA PRO A 301 -18.47 -37.99 -16.02
C PRO A 301 -18.69 -38.88 -14.79
N LEU A 302 -18.76 -38.26 -13.61
CA LEU A 302 -19.08 -38.98 -12.38
C LEU A 302 -20.53 -39.50 -12.43
N PRO A 303 -20.85 -40.65 -11.76
CA PRO A 303 -22.20 -41.13 -11.67
C PRO A 303 -23.17 -40.07 -11.15
N GLY A 304 -24.26 -39.83 -11.90
CA GLY A 304 -25.25 -38.78 -11.57
C GLY A 304 -24.98 -37.37 -12.15
N THR A 305 -23.88 -37.18 -12.86
CA THR A 305 -23.60 -35.92 -13.55
C THR A 305 -24.17 -35.94 -14.97
N ASP A 306 -24.81 -34.86 -15.40
CA ASP A 306 -25.26 -34.72 -16.79
C ASP A 306 -24.08 -34.71 -17.76
N ALA A 307 -24.03 -35.72 -18.63
CA ALA A 307 -22.94 -35.91 -19.59
C ALA A 307 -22.76 -34.71 -20.55
N SER A 308 -23.86 -34.03 -20.89
CA SER A 308 -23.85 -32.87 -21.79
C SER A 308 -23.20 -31.66 -21.13
N SER A 309 -23.48 -31.42 -19.86
CA SER A 309 -22.86 -30.35 -19.05
C SER A 309 -21.40 -30.64 -18.78
N HIS A 310 -21.04 -31.89 -18.47
CA HIS A 310 -19.64 -32.30 -18.30
C HIS A 310 -18.82 -32.06 -19.57
N ARG A 311 -19.36 -32.43 -20.73
CA ARG A 311 -18.70 -32.21 -22.03
C ARG A 311 -18.49 -30.71 -22.29
N ARG A 312 -19.49 -29.85 -22.06
CA ARG A 312 -19.37 -28.38 -22.21
C ARG A 312 -18.28 -27.82 -21.28
N ASN A 313 -18.26 -28.23 -20.03
CA ASN A 313 -17.25 -27.78 -19.07
C ASN A 313 -15.82 -28.16 -19.51
N LEU A 314 -15.62 -29.38 -20.05
CA LEU A 314 -14.33 -29.81 -20.58
C LEU A 314 -13.93 -29.02 -21.83
N GLU A 315 -14.87 -28.72 -22.72
CA GLU A 315 -14.64 -27.91 -23.89
C GLU A 315 -14.24 -26.46 -23.51
N GLU A 316 -14.94 -25.86 -22.54
CA GLU A 316 -14.58 -24.55 -22.02
C GLU A 316 -13.21 -24.56 -21.29
N GLN A 317 -12.89 -25.63 -20.59
CA GLN A 317 -11.58 -25.81 -19.95
C GLN A 317 -10.48 -25.88 -21.02
N LEU A 318 -10.65 -26.73 -22.04
CA LEU A 318 -9.70 -26.85 -23.15
C LEU A 318 -9.53 -25.52 -23.90
N LYS A 319 -10.62 -24.78 -24.07
CA LYS A 319 -10.59 -23.46 -24.69
C LYS A 319 -9.81 -22.46 -23.85
N ARG A 320 -10.01 -22.45 -22.53
CA ARG A 320 -9.24 -21.61 -21.60
C ARG A 320 -7.76 -21.96 -21.61
N ASP A 321 -7.42 -23.25 -21.51
CA ASP A 321 -6.04 -23.73 -21.50
C ASP A 321 -5.30 -23.37 -22.80
N LEU A 322 -5.95 -23.55 -23.96
CA LEU A 322 -5.37 -23.20 -25.26
C LEU A 322 -5.23 -21.68 -25.43
N THR A 323 -6.23 -20.91 -24.99
CA THR A 323 -6.15 -19.44 -25.00
C THR A 323 -4.94 -18.97 -24.19
N GLU A 324 -4.75 -19.52 -23.00
CA GLU A 324 -3.65 -19.15 -22.12
C GLU A 324 -2.28 -19.54 -22.71
N GLN A 325 -2.20 -20.69 -23.38
CA GLN A 325 -0.98 -21.08 -24.11
C GLN A 325 -0.66 -20.11 -25.25
N ILE A 326 -1.67 -19.69 -26.01
CA ILE A 326 -1.50 -18.73 -27.12
C ILE A 326 -1.07 -17.37 -26.56
N VAL A 327 -1.72 -16.86 -25.53
CA VAL A 327 -1.35 -15.57 -24.88
C VAL A 327 0.09 -15.62 -24.38
N ARG A 328 0.49 -16.69 -23.69
CA ARG A 328 1.88 -16.89 -23.23
C ARG A 328 2.88 -16.93 -24.39
N GLU A 329 2.55 -17.62 -25.47
CA GLU A 329 3.43 -17.70 -26.65
C GLU A 329 3.55 -16.35 -27.35
N MET A 330 2.45 -15.62 -27.52
CA MET A 330 2.48 -14.25 -28.07
C MET A 330 3.30 -13.32 -27.17
N ALA A 331 3.09 -13.36 -25.86
CA ALA A 331 3.86 -12.56 -24.92
C ALA A 331 5.35 -12.90 -24.95
N SER A 332 5.69 -14.18 -25.00
CA SER A 332 7.08 -14.65 -25.15
C SER A 332 7.69 -14.17 -26.47
N GLY A 333 6.94 -14.25 -27.58
CA GLY A 333 7.36 -13.74 -28.87
C GLY A 333 7.62 -12.23 -28.87
N VAL A 334 6.69 -11.45 -28.33
CA VAL A 334 6.86 -9.99 -28.21
C VAL A 334 8.06 -9.65 -27.33
N ARG A 335 8.21 -10.32 -26.19
CA ARG A 335 9.37 -10.14 -25.30
C ARG A 335 10.69 -10.45 -26.02
N ALA A 336 10.75 -11.53 -26.78
CA ALA A 336 11.95 -11.91 -27.55
C ALA A 336 12.33 -10.86 -28.59
N GLU A 337 11.35 -10.29 -29.30
CA GLU A 337 11.60 -9.22 -30.28
C GLU A 337 12.04 -7.91 -29.58
N ILE A 338 11.43 -7.57 -28.46
CA ILE A 338 11.87 -6.42 -27.62
C ILE A 338 13.34 -6.63 -27.21
N VAL A 339 13.66 -7.77 -26.61
CA VAL A 339 15.04 -8.08 -26.19
C VAL A 339 16.01 -8.05 -27.38
N ARG A 340 15.62 -8.53 -28.56
CA ARG A 340 16.44 -8.45 -29.77
C ARG A 340 16.68 -7.00 -30.20
N ALA A 341 15.65 -6.15 -30.17
CA ALA A 341 15.75 -4.75 -30.56
C ALA A 341 16.68 -3.94 -29.67
N VAL A 342 16.70 -4.25 -28.33
CA VAL A 342 17.50 -3.49 -27.37
C VAL A 342 18.77 -4.21 -26.88
N GLY A 343 18.95 -5.48 -27.26
CA GLY A 343 20.02 -6.35 -26.74
C GLY A 343 21.43 -5.93 -27.18
N THR A 344 21.57 -5.18 -28.26
CA THR A 344 22.86 -4.67 -28.77
C THR A 344 23.32 -3.40 -28.02
N LEU A 345 22.42 -2.76 -27.26
CA LEU A 345 22.76 -1.56 -26.51
C LEU A 345 23.63 -1.92 -25.30
N PRO A 346 24.74 -1.18 -25.07
CA PRO A 346 25.55 -1.36 -23.84
C PRO A 346 24.74 -1.14 -22.60
N GLU A 347 25.14 -1.79 -21.50
CA GLU A 347 24.48 -1.62 -20.19
C GLU A 347 25.47 -1.01 -19.20
N GLN A 348 25.00 0.01 -18.46
CA GLN A 348 25.72 0.64 -17.40
C GLN A 348 24.77 0.92 -16.22
N ASP A 349 25.15 0.53 -15.01
CA ASP A 349 24.36 0.70 -13.79
C ASP A 349 22.94 0.08 -13.88
N GLY A 350 22.80 -0.97 -14.73
CA GLY A 350 21.54 -1.67 -14.98
C GLY A 350 20.55 -0.93 -15.87
N PHE A 351 21.00 0.09 -16.57
CA PHE A 351 20.26 0.78 -17.63
C PHE A 351 21.01 0.67 -18.96
N ARG A 352 20.27 0.77 -20.06
CA ARG A 352 20.89 0.79 -21.39
C ARG A 352 21.48 2.17 -21.69
N VAL A 353 22.66 2.20 -22.27
CA VAL A 353 23.28 3.41 -22.78
C VAL A 353 22.73 3.68 -24.18
N LEU A 354 21.95 4.74 -24.33
CA LEU A 354 21.34 5.10 -25.60
C LEU A 354 22.30 5.96 -26.44
N PRO A 355 22.44 5.70 -27.77
CA PRO A 355 23.11 6.61 -28.69
C PRO A 355 22.45 8.01 -28.67
N VAL A 356 23.21 9.03 -29.05
CA VAL A 356 22.74 10.43 -29.04
C VAL A 356 21.54 10.66 -29.97
N ASP A 357 21.48 9.89 -31.07
CA ASP A 357 20.41 9.91 -32.07
C ASP A 357 19.29 8.89 -31.79
N TRP A 358 19.25 8.33 -30.55
CA TRP A 358 18.23 7.38 -30.18
C TRP A 358 16.93 8.07 -29.83
N ASP A 359 15.84 7.62 -30.42
CA ASP A 359 14.49 7.98 -30.04
C ASP A 359 13.59 6.73 -29.90
N ALA A 360 12.42 6.90 -29.32
CA ALA A 360 11.49 5.81 -29.06
C ALA A 360 10.99 5.12 -30.35
N SER A 361 11.09 5.75 -31.52
CA SER A 361 10.66 5.18 -32.80
C SER A 361 11.58 4.06 -33.30
N LYS A 362 12.78 3.93 -32.72
CA LYS A 362 13.71 2.81 -33.02
C LYS A 362 13.15 1.46 -32.55
N VAL A 363 12.16 1.44 -31.65
CA VAL A 363 11.46 0.22 -31.23
C VAL A 363 9.99 0.35 -31.57
N ASP A 364 9.63 -0.15 -32.77
CA ASP A 364 8.24 -0.11 -33.24
C ASP A 364 7.45 -1.32 -32.70
N LEU A 365 6.61 -1.07 -31.67
CA LEU A 365 5.74 -2.09 -31.08
C LEU A 365 4.71 -2.63 -32.08
N ALA A 366 4.28 -1.85 -33.07
CA ALA A 366 3.34 -2.31 -34.08
C ALA A 366 4.04 -3.27 -35.10
N ALA A 367 5.27 -2.97 -35.48
CA ALA A 367 6.08 -3.89 -36.30
C ALA A 367 6.35 -5.20 -35.54
N ILE A 368 6.62 -5.14 -34.24
CA ILE A 368 6.78 -6.33 -33.39
C ILE A 368 5.49 -7.16 -33.35
N ALA A 369 4.32 -6.54 -33.17
CA ALA A 369 3.02 -7.23 -33.20
C ALA A 369 2.83 -7.97 -34.52
N LYS A 370 3.06 -7.27 -35.66
CA LYS A 370 2.97 -7.85 -37.03
C LYS A 370 3.96 -8.99 -37.28
N ALA A 371 5.13 -8.95 -36.66
CA ALA A 371 6.13 -10.02 -36.83
C ALA A 371 5.80 -11.27 -36.00
N VAL A 372 5.20 -11.10 -34.80
CA VAL A 372 4.90 -12.19 -33.87
C VAL A 372 3.63 -12.93 -34.26
N THR A 373 2.55 -12.20 -34.61
CA THR A 373 1.24 -12.78 -34.85
C THR A 373 1.21 -13.91 -35.88
N PRO A 374 1.83 -13.79 -37.08
CA PRO A 374 1.84 -14.87 -38.09
C PRO A 374 2.54 -16.14 -37.60
N ARG A 375 3.65 -15.98 -36.86
CA ARG A 375 4.42 -17.12 -36.32
C ARG A 375 3.61 -17.92 -35.33
N VAL A 376 2.92 -17.21 -34.42
CA VAL A 376 2.06 -17.87 -33.42
C VAL A 376 0.81 -18.45 -34.07
N SER A 377 0.20 -17.75 -35.03
CA SER A 377 -0.92 -18.25 -35.83
C SER A 377 -0.57 -19.56 -36.55
N GLN A 378 0.59 -19.63 -37.17
CA GLN A 378 1.09 -20.85 -37.86
C GLN A 378 1.32 -21.99 -36.86
N LYS A 379 1.92 -21.70 -35.69
CA LYS A 379 2.21 -22.71 -34.67
C LYS A 379 0.93 -23.40 -34.15
N PHE A 380 -0.14 -22.64 -34.00
CA PHE A 380 -1.42 -23.17 -33.49
C PHE A 380 -2.44 -23.53 -34.58
N GLY A 381 -2.13 -23.26 -35.87
CA GLY A 381 -3.04 -23.50 -36.99
C GLY A 381 -4.31 -22.63 -36.93
N LEU A 382 -4.23 -21.43 -36.31
CA LEU A 382 -5.34 -20.52 -36.10
C LEU A 382 -5.06 -19.15 -36.71
N THR A 383 -6.10 -18.44 -37.14
CA THR A 383 -6.00 -17.02 -37.47
C THR A 383 -6.20 -16.20 -36.21
N LEU A 384 -5.12 -15.64 -35.69
CA LEU A 384 -5.13 -14.89 -34.43
C LEU A 384 -5.23 -13.38 -34.69
N PRO A 385 -5.90 -12.62 -33.82
CA PRO A 385 -5.90 -11.16 -33.89
C PRO A 385 -4.51 -10.59 -33.59
N GLU A 386 -4.16 -9.50 -34.27
CA GLU A 386 -2.95 -8.74 -33.94
C GLU A 386 -3.13 -8.02 -32.58
N PRO A 387 -2.07 -7.93 -31.76
CA PRO A 387 -2.04 -7.08 -30.59
C PRO A 387 -2.30 -5.61 -30.93
N VAL A 388 -3.08 -4.94 -30.11
CA VAL A 388 -3.46 -3.53 -30.30
C VAL A 388 -2.39 -2.61 -29.75
N VAL A 389 -1.92 -1.66 -30.55
CA VAL A 389 -0.96 -0.64 -30.12
C VAL A 389 -1.64 0.71 -29.95
N VAL A 390 -1.49 1.31 -28.78
CA VAL A 390 -2.10 2.60 -28.42
C VAL A 390 -1.04 3.53 -27.83
N ALA A 391 -0.86 4.70 -28.44
CA ALA A 391 -0.05 5.77 -27.89
C ALA A 391 -0.87 6.57 -26.86
N LYS A 392 -0.29 6.84 -25.71
CA LYS A 392 -0.82 7.72 -24.66
C LYS A 392 0.01 8.99 -24.61
N GLY A 393 -0.67 10.12 -24.51
CA GLY A 393 -0.03 11.41 -24.31
C GLY A 393 0.69 11.53 -22.96
N ILE A 394 1.23 12.71 -22.72
CA ILE A 394 1.91 13.02 -21.46
C ILE A 394 0.90 12.96 -20.29
N GLN A 395 1.20 12.17 -19.29
CA GLN A 395 0.37 11.94 -18.10
C GLN A 395 1.20 12.05 -16.83
N THR A 396 0.58 12.52 -15.76
CA THR A 396 1.10 12.43 -14.39
C THR A 396 0.88 11.04 -13.81
N GLN A 397 1.54 10.71 -12.71
CA GLN A 397 1.34 9.42 -12.02
C GLN A 397 -0.13 9.23 -11.60
N ARG A 398 -0.80 10.29 -11.15
CA ARG A 398 -2.21 10.24 -10.75
C ARG A 398 -3.13 9.97 -11.94
N GLU A 399 -2.88 10.59 -13.08
CA GLU A 399 -3.65 10.35 -14.31
C GLU A 399 -3.40 8.94 -14.86
N MET A 400 -2.15 8.46 -14.80
CA MET A 400 -1.81 7.08 -15.17
C MET A 400 -2.48 6.06 -14.24
N ALA A 401 -2.50 6.29 -12.94
CA ALA A 401 -3.18 5.42 -11.97
C ALA A 401 -4.71 5.41 -12.15
N ALA A 402 -5.28 6.47 -12.72
CA ALA A 402 -6.70 6.55 -13.08
C ALA A 402 -7.02 5.99 -14.49
N ASP A 403 -5.99 5.63 -15.28
CA ASP A 403 -6.20 5.01 -16.60
C ASP A 403 -6.90 3.65 -16.45
N SER A 404 -7.94 3.43 -17.25
CA SER A 404 -8.79 2.22 -17.15
C SER A 404 -8.05 0.91 -17.44
N VAL A 405 -6.87 0.95 -18.03
CA VAL A 405 -6.08 -0.23 -18.39
C VAL A 405 -4.78 -0.28 -17.60
N LEU A 406 -3.90 0.73 -17.73
CA LEU A 406 -2.61 0.73 -17.06
C LEU A 406 -2.71 1.04 -15.56
N GLY A 407 -3.76 1.75 -15.12
CA GLY A 407 -3.95 2.07 -13.70
C GLY A 407 -4.14 0.84 -12.81
N MET A 408 -4.75 -0.21 -13.36
CA MET A 408 -4.99 -1.49 -12.65
C MET A 408 -4.01 -2.59 -13.07
N ALA A 409 -3.14 -2.32 -14.04
CA ALA A 409 -2.19 -3.32 -14.55
C ALA A 409 -1.00 -3.48 -13.59
N ILE A 410 -0.62 -4.72 -13.36
CA ILE A 410 0.48 -5.11 -12.47
C ILE A 410 1.49 -5.99 -13.21
N THR A 411 2.73 -5.92 -12.80
CA THR A 411 3.73 -6.94 -13.12
C THR A 411 4.13 -7.70 -11.87
N LYS A 412 4.52 -8.96 -12.04
CA LYS A 412 4.91 -9.84 -10.92
C LYS A 412 6.41 -10.03 -10.90
N ARG A 413 7.04 -9.81 -9.76
CA ARG A 413 8.42 -10.22 -9.51
C ARG A 413 8.53 -11.00 -8.21
N GLY A 414 8.73 -12.31 -8.34
CA GLY A 414 8.59 -13.21 -7.20
C GLY A 414 7.14 -13.18 -6.68
N GLN A 415 6.96 -12.84 -5.41
CA GLN A 415 5.62 -12.69 -4.81
C GLN A 415 5.09 -11.24 -4.78
N GLN A 416 5.85 -10.29 -5.28
CA GLN A 416 5.44 -8.88 -5.28
C GLN A 416 4.66 -8.54 -6.55
N ASN A 417 3.51 -7.90 -6.36
CA ASN A 417 2.72 -7.26 -7.42
C ASN A 417 3.12 -5.79 -7.47
N ILE A 418 3.68 -5.36 -8.60
CA ILE A 418 4.15 -3.98 -8.80
C ILE A 418 3.22 -3.31 -9.81
N PRO A 419 2.52 -2.20 -9.43
CA PRO A 419 1.68 -1.45 -10.35
C PRO A 419 2.46 -0.88 -11.53
N ALA A 420 1.84 -0.84 -12.71
CA ALA A 420 2.46 -0.27 -13.90
C ALA A 420 2.82 1.21 -13.71
N SER A 421 1.96 1.98 -13.04
CA SER A 421 2.23 3.39 -12.68
C SER A 421 3.54 3.55 -11.90
N ASP A 422 3.80 2.66 -10.93
CA ASP A 422 5.01 2.76 -10.09
C ASP A 422 6.27 2.44 -10.89
N VAL A 423 6.21 1.48 -11.81
CA VAL A 423 7.35 1.14 -12.69
C VAL A 423 7.64 2.28 -13.66
N LEU A 424 6.61 2.85 -14.30
CA LEU A 424 6.75 3.93 -15.26
C LEU A 424 7.32 5.21 -14.62
N PHE A 425 6.85 5.53 -13.40
CA PHE A 425 7.32 6.71 -12.64
C PHE A 425 8.58 6.44 -11.79
N ALA A 426 9.21 5.27 -11.97
CA ALA A 426 10.56 4.97 -11.52
C ALA A 426 11.59 4.99 -12.65
N ALA A 427 11.26 5.58 -13.80
CA ALA A 427 12.17 5.72 -14.91
C ALA A 427 13.46 6.44 -14.50
N LYS A 428 14.59 6.05 -15.12
CA LYS A 428 15.95 6.57 -14.86
C LYS A 428 15.99 8.11 -14.81
N GLU A 429 15.24 8.76 -15.70
CA GLU A 429 15.20 10.20 -15.88
C GLU A 429 14.70 10.94 -14.63
N PHE A 430 13.91 10.30 -13.76
CA PHE A 430 13.40 10.91 -12.54
C PHE A 430 14.37 10.88 -11.37
N LYS A 431 15.56 10.21 -11.54
CA LYS A 431 16.62 10.14 -10.53
C LYS A 431 16.14 9.60 -9.17
N LYS A 432 15.09 8.80 -9.15
CA LYS A 432 14.57 8.13 -7.95
C LYS A 432 15.41 6.90 -7.62
N PRO A 433 15.36 6.40 -6.36
CA PRO A 433 16.01 5.15 -6.01
C PRO A 433 15.63 4.04 -6.97
N ARG A 434 16.62 3.26 -7.39
CA ARG A 434 16.44 2.17 -8.36
C ARG A 434 15.37 1.20 -7.89
N GLN A 435 14.35 1.04 -8.68
CA GLN A 435 13.37 -0.01 -8.49
C GLN A 435 13.86 -1.34 -9.06
N VAL A 436 13.18 -2.40 -8.64
CA VAL A 436 13.46 -3.77 -9.02
C VAL A 436 13.37 -4.00 -10.54
N ILE A 437 12.57 -3.18 -11.26
CA ILE A 437 12.39 -3.22 -12.71
C ILE A 437 12.99 -1.94 -13.29
N ALA A 438 13.92 -2.11 -14.23
CA ALA A 438 14.53 -0.99 -14.92
C ALA A 438 13.54 -0.41 -15.95
N ALA A 439 13.23 0.87 -15.79
CA ALA A 439 12.45 1.66 -16.72
C ALA A 439 13.28 2.85 -17.22
N GLN A 440 13.18 3.18 -18.51
CA GLN A 440 13.97 4.24 -19.14
C GLN A 440 13.22 4.78 -20.35
N ALA A 441 13.25 6.10 -20.56
CA ALA A 441 12.69 6.71 -21.76
C ALA A 441 13.39 6.21 -23.05
N GLY A 442 12.62 6.06 -24.10
CA GLY A 442 13.10 5.53 -25.39
C GLY A 442 13.15 4.00 -25.45
N LEU A 443 12.87 3.29 -24.36
CA LEU A 443 12.91 1.83 -24.31
C LEU A 443 11.61 1.22 -23.79
N PRO A 444 11.24 0.03 -24.35
CA PRO A 444 10.16 -0.77 -23.78
C PRO A 444 10.60 -1.46 -22.49
N ILE A 445 9.66 -1.57 -21.56
CA ILE A 445 9.82 -2.41 -20.39
C ILE A 445 9.69 -3.86 -20.82
N VAL A 446 10.69 -4.67 -20.51
CA VAL A 446 10.79 -6.07 -20.96
C VAL A 446 9.77 -6.96 -20.24
N GLU A 447 9.47 -6.65 -18.97
CA GLU A 447 8.47 -7.33 -18.17
C GLU A 447 7.07 -6.91 -18.60
N PRO A 448 6.17 -7.88 -18.91
CA PRO A 448 4.79 -7.56 -19.23
C PRO A 448 4.00 -7.17 -17.98
N PHE A 449 2.96 -6.39 -18.20
CA PHE A 449 1.94 -6.08 -17.19
C PHE A 449 0.65 -6.85 -17.51
N GLU A 450 -0.07 -7.27 -16.49
CA GLU A 450 -1.37 -7.92 -16.60
C GLU A 450 -2.45 -7.04 -15.96
N ASP A 451 -3.57 -6.84 -16.65
CA ASP A 451 -4.74 -6.15 -16.11
C ASP A 451 -5.72 -7.13 -15.42
N ALA A 452 -6.81 -6.61 -14.83
CA ALA A 452 -7.83 -7.41 -14.16
C ALA A 452 -8.55 -8.39 -15.10
N SER A 453 -8.56 -8.12 -16.42
CA SER A 453 -9.12 -9.00 -17.46
C SER A 453 -8.11 -10.03 -17.98
N GLN A 454 -6.92 -10.07 -17.36
CA GLN A 454 -5.81 -10.94 -17.75
C GLN A 454 -5.28 -10.67 -19.19
N ASN A 455 -5.48 -9.45 -19.68
CA ASN A 455 -4.78 -9.00 -20.87
C ASN A 455 -3.33 -8.72 -20.54
N THR A 456 -2.45 -9.00 -21.51
CA THR A 456 -1.00 -8.78 -21.34
C THR A 456 -0.58 -7.50 -22.09
N HIS A 457 0.13 -6.62 -21.38
CA HIS A 457 0.57 -5.33 -21.92
C HIS A 457 2.08 -5.21 -21.89
N PHE A 458 2.65 -4.71 -22.99
CA PHE A 458 4.03 -4.22 -23.05
C PHE A 458 4.00 -2.71 -23.23
N VAL A 459 4.87 -2.01 -22.51
CA VAL A 459 4.85 -0.55 -22.47
C VAL A 459 6.22 0.00 -22.87
N LEU A 460 6.23 0.90 -23.86
CA LEU A 460 7.37 1.68 -24.28
C LEU A 460 7.21 3.09 -23.69
N ILE A 461 8.14 3.53 -22.86
CA ILE A 461 8.20 4.92 -22.41
C ILE A 461 8.73 5.77 -23.58
N THR A 462 7.89 6.57 -24.19
CA THR A 462 8.30 7.45 -25.29
C THR A 462 8.95 8.72 -24.81
N GLN A 463 8.51 9.23 -23.64
CA GLN A 463 9.07 10.42 -23.03
C GLN A 463 8.91 10.35 -21.50
N ALA A 464 9.95 10.75 -20.77
CA ALA A 464 9.92 10.97 -19.35
C ALA A 464 10.37 12.41 -19.06
N ILE A 465 9.49 13.18 -18.42
CA ILE A 465 9.71 14.59 -18.12
C ILE A 465 9.79 14.72 -16.60
N PRO A 466 10.98 14.96 -16.03
CA PRO A 466 11.14 15.15 -14.59
C PRO A 466 10.33 16.34 -14.06
N GLU A 467 10.04 16.30 -12.76
CA GLU A 467 9.42 17.42 -12.09
C GLU A 467 10.25 18.70 -12.28
N ALA A 468 9.56 19.78 -12.56
CA ALA A 468 10.21 21.06 -12.79
C ALA A 468 9.37 22.23 -12.29
N SER A 469 10.04 23.21 -11.70
CA SER A 469 9.45 24.52 -11.45
C SER A 469 9.40 25.31 -12.75
N PRO A 470 8.37 26.15 -12.97
CA PRO A 470 8.33 27.01 -14.16
C PRO A 470 9.55 27.92 -14.20
N ALA A 471 10.15 28.05 -15.36
CA ALA A 471 11.40 28.82 -15.54
C ALA A 471 11.16 30.35 -15.44
N SER A 472 9.97 30.79 -15.87
CA SER A 472 9.58 32.19 -15.82
C SER A 472 8.13 32.39 -15.43
N ILE A 473 7.80 33.57 -14.97
CA ILE A 473 6.43 33.99 -14.69
C ILE A 473 5.54 33.93 -15.92
N ASP A 474 6.08 34.15 -17.10
CA ASP A 474 5.33 34.21 -18.35
C ASP A 474 4.73 32.85 -18.72
N GLU A 475 5.40 31.75 -18.38
CA GLU A 475 4.88 30.38 -18.59
C GLU A 475 3.57 30.12 -17.82
N VAL A 476 3.39 30.81 -16.69
CA VAL A 476 2.27 30.54 -15.75
C VAL A 476 1.47 31.83 -15.44
N ARG A 477 1.74 32.95 -16.15
CA ARG A 477 1.13 34.26 -15.92
C ARG A 477 -0.41 34.20 -15.82
N ALA A 478 -1.06 33.56 -16.76
CA ALA A 478 -2.53 33.45 -16.75
C ALA A 478 -3.04 32.74 -15.51
N ARG A 479 -2.34 31.68 -15.06
CA ARG A 479 -2.68 30.95 -13.84
C ARG A 479 -2.46 31.78 -12.60
N ILE A 480 -1.31 32.42 -12.48
CA ILE A 480 -0.97 33.26 -11.32
C ILE A 480 -1.94 34.45 -11.21
N SER A 481 -2.31 35.09 -12.34
CA SER A 481 -3.33 36.14 -12.35
C SER A 481 -4.68 35.64 -11.84
N LYS A 482 -5.11 34.44 -12.28
CA LYS A 482 -6.32 33.80 -11.76
C LYS A 482 -6.23 33.51 -10.27
N ASP A 483 -5.12 32.94 -9.81
CA ASP A 483 -4.88 32.58 -8.41
C ASP A 483 -4.88 33.82 -7.51
N ALA A 484 -4.18 34.91 -7.90
CA ALA A 484 -4.16 36.17 -7.17
C ALA A 484 -5.56 36.81 -7.09
N ARG A 485 -6.33 36.79 -8.18
CA ARG A 485 -7.73 37.25 -8.18
C ARG A 485 -8.60 36.39 -7.29
N SER A 486 -8.37 35.08 -7.24
CA SER A 486 -9.11 34.15 -6.37
C SER A 486 -8.90 34.51 -4.90
N ILE A 487 -7.70 34.83 -4.48
CA ILE A 487 -7.40 35.27 -3.10
C ILE A 487 -8.13 36.59 -2.78
N LYS A 488 -8.09 37.57 -3.69
CA LYS A 488 -8.83 38.84 -3.53
C LYS A 488 -10.33 38.59 -3.46
N ALA A 489 -10.86 37.69 -4.25
CA ALA A 489 -12.27 37.31 -4.24
C ALA A 489 -12.71 36.71 -2.90
N VAL A 490 -11.87 35.86 -2.26
CA VAL A 490 -12.16 35.35 -0.90
C VAL A 490 -12.28 36.50 0.10
N ALA A 491 -11.40 37.47 0.06
CA ALA A 491 -11.47 38.63 0.94
C ALA A 491 -12.76 39.46 0.69
N SER A 492 -13.16 39.66 -0.58
CA SER A 492 -14.41 40.33 -0.94
C SER A 492 -15.64 39.55 -0.47
N ILE A 493 -15.65 38.24 -0.61
CA ILE A 493 -16.71 37.36 -0.11
C ILE A 493 -16.80 37.46 1.42
N THR A 494 -15.67 37.41 2.11
CA THR A 494 -15.62 37.53 3.57
C THR A 494 -16.20 38.85 4.04
N ALA A 495 -15.87 39.94 3.39
CA ALA A 495 -16.43 41.28 3.67
C ALA A 495 -17.96 41.32 3.44
N ALA A 496 -18.45 40.67 2.34
CA ALA A 496 -19.87 40.58 2.06
C ALA A 496 -20.62 39.74 3.12
N LEU A 497 -19.98 38.68 3.65
CA LEU A 497 -20.54 37.88 4.75
C LEU A 497 -20.58 38.66 6.06
N GLU A 498 -19.56 39.46 6.36
CA GLU A 498 -19.58 40.34 7.54
C GLU A 498 -20.66 41.44 7.41
N GLU A 499 -20.91 41.96 6.22
CA GLU A 499 -22.01 42.92 5.97
C GLU A 499 -23.40 42.31 6.24
N VAL A 500 -23.63 41.05 5.89
CA VAL A 500 -24.92 40.39 6.12
C VAL A 500 -25.01 39.66 7.48
N LYS A 501 -23.95 39.59 8.25
CA LYS A 501 -23.92 38.97 9.58
C LYS A 501 -24.95 39.58 10.54
N PRO A 502 -25.19 40.92 10.61
CA PRO A 502 -26.26 41.48 11.43
C PRO A 502 -27.64 40.97 11.07
N ILE A 503 -27.92 40.67 9.76
CA ILE A 503 -29.17 40.10 9.32
C ILE A 503 -29.34 38.67 9.89
N ALA A 504 -28.28 37.86 9.79
CA ALA A 504 -28.29 36.52 10.39
C ALA A 504 -28.51 36.54 11.91
N MET A 505 -27.99 37.56 12.60
CA MET A 505 -28.16 37.75 14.04
C MET A 505 -29.57 38.20 14.43
N LEU A 506 -30.18 39.08 13.64
CA LEU A 506 -31.47 39.70 13.96
C LEU A 506 -32.69 38.92 13.44
N THR A 507 -32.52 38.22 12.34
CA THR A 507 -33.61 37.46 11.69
C THR A 507 -33.24 35.98 11.57
N SER A 508 -32.50 35.60 10.51
CA SER A 508 -32.06 34.21 10.30
C SER A 508 -30.88 34.12 9.32
N VAL A 509 -30.17 33.01 9.37
CA VAL A 509 -29.13 32.67 8.37
C VAL A 509 -29.71 32.52 6.95
N PRO A 510 -30.89 31.91 6.75
CA PRO A 510 -31.57 31.92 5.43
C PRO A 510 -31.85 33.31 4.87
N ASP A 511 -32.24 34.28 5.71
CA ASP A 511 -32.46 35.67 5.25
C ASP A 511 -31.18 36.33 4.79
N ALA A 512 -30.07 36.13 5.51
CA ALA A 512 -28.76 36.56 5.09
C ALA A 512 -28.35 35.89 3.74
N ALA A 513 -28.66 34.61 3.56
CA ALA A 513 -28.43 33.87 2.32
C ALA A 513 -29.18 34.48 1.14
N LYS A 514 -30.44 34.86 1.38
CA LYS A 514 -31.29 35.52 0.35
C LYS A 514 -30.64 36.83 -0.12
N VAL A 515 -30.21 37.68 0.81
CA VAL A 515 -29.54 38.95 0.47
C VAL A 515 -28.27 38.73 -0.34
N LEU A 516 -27.49 37.70 -0.01
CA LEU A 516 -26.30 37.37 -0.79
C LEU A 516 -26.64 36.88 -2.21
N ARG A 517 -27.70 36.09 -2.39
CA ARG A 517 -28.19 35.70 -3.72
C ARG A 517 -28.67 36.88 -4.54
N ASP A 518 -29.38 37.82 -3.90
CA ASP A 518 -29.85 39.06 -4.56
C ASP A 518 -28.65 39.93 -5.00
N LYS A 519 -27.56 39.91 -4.26
CA LYS A 519 -26.26 40.51 -4.65
C LYS A 519 -25.51 39.69 -5.72
N GLY A 520 -26.01 38.53 -6.11
CA GLY A 520 -25.49 37.69 -7.17
C GLY A 520 -24.38 36.72 -6.75
N TYR A 521 -24.25 36.40 -5.45
CA TYR A 521 -23.37 35.34 -4.99
C TYR A 521 -23.97 33.95 -5.19
N SER A 522 -23.13 32.96 -5.50
CA SER A 522 -23.49 31.55 -5.46
C SER A 522 -23.43 31.06 -4.02
N VAL A 523 -24.57 30.70 -3.47
CA VAL A 523 -24.74 30.44 -2.04
C VAL A 523 -25.21 29.01 -1.80
N GLY A 524 -24.40 28.24 -1.08
CA GLY A 524 -24.81 26.99 -0.43
C GLY A 524 -25.30 27.30 0.99
N GLU A 525 -26.42 26.70 1.42
CA GLU A 525 -26.94 26.89 2.76
C GLU A 525 -27.52 25.62 3.38
N GLN A 526 -27.50 25.54 4.70
CA GLN A 526 -28.16 24.50 5.47
C GLN A 526 -28.62 25.07 6.80
N ALA A 527 -29.88 24.83 7.16
CA ALA A 527 -30.46 25.37 8.37
C ALA A 527 -29.97 24.70 9.67
N ARG A 528 -29.49 23.47 9.57
CA ARG A 528 -28.99 22.72 10.73
C ARG A 528 -28.02 21.61 10.25
N ALA A 529 -26.76 21.74 10.55
CA ALA A 529 -25.75 20.73 10.31
C ALA A 529 -24.96 20.44 11.58
N ASN A 530 -24.63 19.18 11.81
CA ASN A 530 -23.69 18.81 12.87
C ASN A 530 -22.27 19.03 12.37
N VAL A 531 -21.55 19.96 12.97
CA VAL A 531 -20.17 20.30 12.62
C VAL A 531 -19.15 19.69 13.60
N SER A 532 -19.59 18.81 14.51
CA SER A 532 -18.65 18.08 15.38
C SER A 532 -17.81 17.09 14.56
N GLN A 533 -16.65 16.68 15.10
CA GLN A 533 -15.77 15.70 14.44
C GLN A 533 -16.40 14.31 14.26
N ALA A 534 -17.55 14.04 14.88
CA ALA A 534 -18.29 12.81 14.67
C ALA A 534 -19.00 12.84 13.31
N ARG A 535 -18.68 11.90 12.42
CA ARG A 535 -19.34 11.72 11.12
C ARG A 535 -20.82 11.42 11.33
N GLY A 536 -21.67 12.42 11.05
CA GLY A 536 -23.14 12.30 11.16
C GLY A 536 -23.78 11.78 9.88
N VAL A 537 -25.11 11.50 9.98
CA VAL A 537 -25.94 10.97 8.87
C VAL A 537 -26.08 11.98 7.70
N ASN A 538 -25.93 13.29 7.98
CA ASN A 538 -25.91 14.37 6.98
C ASN A 538 -24.62 15.17 7.16
N PRO A 539 -23.50 14.79 6.46
CA PRO A 539 -22.29 15.55 6.54
C PRO A 539 -22.52 16.97 6.01
N PRO A 540 -21.98 18.01 6.67
CA PRO A 540 -22.01 19.36 6.15
C PRO A 540 -21.23 19.47 4.85
N ASP A 541 -21.39 20.60 4.15
CA ASP A 541 -20.57 20.96 3.00
C ASP A 541 -19.07 20.74 3.32
N PRO A 542 -18.25 20.22 2.38
CA PRO A 542 -16.82 19.99 2.60
C PRO A 542 -16.04 21.21 3.06
N VAL A 543 -16.51 22.44 2.76
CA VAL A 543 -15.94 23.69 3.26
C VAL A 543 -16.24 23.88 4.75
N VAL A 544 -17.47 23.55 5.17
CA VAL A 544 -17.90 23.65 6.57
C VAL A 544 -17.27 22.56 7.44
N ASN A 545 -16.94 21.43 6.86
CA ASN A 545 -16.25 20.32 7.56
C ASN A 545 -14.72 20.49 7.63
N THR A 546 -14.24 21.74 7.64
CA THR A 546 -12.80 22.04 7.83
C THR A 546 -12.49 22.28 9.31
N PRO A 547 -11.27 21.99 9.76
CA PRO A 547 -10.86 22.19 11.16
C PRO A 547 -11.12 23.62 11.67
N ASP A 548 -10.92 24.63 10.81
CA ASP A 548 -11.09 26.03 11.17
C ASP A 548 -12.54 26.39 11.47
N VAL A 549 -13.46 25.94 10.59
CA VAL A 549 -14.91 26.14 10.77
C VAL A 549 -15.43 25.40 11.99
N ILE A 550 -14.98 24.15 12.17
CA ILE A 550 -15.33 23.34 13.36
C ILE A 550 -14.85 24.05 14.63
N ALA A 551 -13.61 24.54 14.65
CA ALA A 551 -13.06 25.25 15.79
C ALA A 551 -13.84 26.54 16.08
N ALA A 552 -14.17 27.35 15.04
CA ALA A 552 -14.97 28.56 15.20
C ALA A 552 -16.36 28.26 15.76
N ALA A 553 -17.04 27.23 15.21
CA ALA A 553 -18.34 26.78 15.68
C ALA A 553 -18.32 26.28 17.12
N MET A 554 -17.31 25.44 17.48
CA MET A 554 -17.14 24.92 18.84
C MET A 554 -16.77 26.00 19.84
N ASN A 555 -15.94 26.98 19.46
CA ASN A 555 -15.63 28.11 20.30
C ASN A 555 -16.89 28.95 20.58
N ALA A 556 -17.65 29.27 19.53
CA ALA A 556 -18.92 29.98 19.67
C ALA A 556 -19.95 29.19 20.51
N ALA A 557 -20.00 27.85 20.35
CA ALA A 557 -20.90 26.99 21.11
C ALA A 557 -20.56 26.93 22.61
N ARG A 558 -19.28 26.89 22.97
CA ARG A 558 -18.81 26.78 24.36
C ARG A 558 -18.98 28.06 25.19
N THR A 559 -19.14 29.21 24.52
CA THR A 559 -19.48 30.46 25.22
C THR A 559 -20.95 30.51 25.67
N LEU A 560 -21.79 29.59 25.14
CA LEU A 560 -23.21 29.53 25.42
C LEU A 560 -23.49 28.64 26.66
N ASP A 561 -24.40 29.07 27.52
CA ASP A 561 -24.91 28.20 28.60
C ASP A 561 -25.81 27.11 27.96
N PRO A 562 -25.45 25.82 28.07
CA PRO A 562 -26.20 24.74 27.48
C PRO A 562 -27.58 24.53 28.13
N THR A 563 -27.84 25.11 29.30
CA THR A 563 -29.10 25.02 30.02
C THR A 563 -30.13 26.07 29.60
N LEU A 564 -29.68 27.14 28.93
CA LEU A 564 -30.54 28.22 28.44
C LEU A 564 -30.99 27.95 27.01
N LYS A 565 -32.26 28.29 26.71
CA LYS A 565 -32.69 28.38 25.31
C LYS A 565 -31.84 29.45 24.61
N ILE A 566 -31.41 29.16 23.37
CA ILE A 566 -30.66 30.10 22.57
C ILE A 566 -31.51 31.34 22.34
N ASP A 567 -31.14 32.42 23.07
CA ASP A 567 -31.85 33.71 23.10
C ASP A 567 -31.32 34.61 21.94
N PRO A 568 -32.13 35.45 21.32
CA PRO A 568 -31.69 36.52 20.41
C PRO A 568 -30.57 37.40 20.95
N LEU A 569 -30.52 37.62 22.27
CA LEU A 569 -29.46 38.42 22.91
C LEU A 569 -28.06 37.82 22.81
N THR A 570 -27.97 36.50 22.64
CA THR A 570 -26.66 35.78 22.43
C THR A 570 -26.33 35.59 20.96
N ALA A 571 -27.12 36.10 20.04
CA ALA A 571 -26.94 35.90 18.59
C ALA A 571 -25.58 36.38 18.12
N GLY A 572 -25.04 37.47 18.68
CA GLY A 572 -23.72 37.99 18.36
C GLY A 572 -22.58 37.01 18.68
N GLU A 573 -22.65 36.37 19.86
CA GLU A 573 -21.60 35.46 20.34
C GLU A 573 -21.61 34.13 19.57
N ARG A 574 -22.79 33.67 19.13
CA ARG A 574 -22.98 32.41 18.41
C ARG A 574 -22.84 32.49 16.90
N THR A 575 -22.70 33.73 16.35
CA THR A 575 -22.58 33.94 14.91
C THR A 575 -21.14 34.33 14.54
N PHE A 576 -20.56 33.59 13.62
CA PHE A 576 -19.18 33.77 13.17
C PHE A 576 -19.10 33.84 11.64
N VAL A 577 -18.09 34.55 11.14
CA VAL A 577 -17.65 34.54 9.74
C VAL A 577 -16.20 34.08 9.69
N ILE A 578 -15.90 33.16 8.79
CA ILE A 578 -14.55 32.62 8.64
C ILE A 578 -14.28 32.23 7.17
N ALA A 579 -13.07 32.55 6.70
CA ALA A 579 -12.50 31.99 5.49
C ALA A 579 -11.57 30.83 5.88
N PRO A 580 -11.95 29.56 5.64
CA PRO A 580 -11.12 28.43 6.07
C PRO A 580 -9.80 28.40 5.32
N ALA A 581 -8.71 28.08 6.01
CA ALA A 581 -7.39 28.00 5.42
C ALA A 581 -7.35 27.00 4.23
N GLY A 582 -6.74 27.46 3.14
CA GLY A 582 -6.60 26.62 1.94
C GLY A 582 -7.90 26.40 1.14
N LYS A 583 -8.98 27.11 1.43
CA LYS A 583 -10.26 27.02 0.69
C LYS A 583 -10.58 28.34 0.00
N LEU A 584 -10.98 28.29 -1.28
CA LEU A 584 -11.49 29.45 -2.03
C LEU A 584 -12.96 29.69 -1.72
N ALA A 585 -13.25 29.89 -0.45
CA ALA A 585 -14.61 30.05 0.07
C ALA A 585 -14.59 30.77 1.42
N ALA A 586 -15.73 31.32 1.82
CA ALA A 586 -15.96 31.78 3.18
C ALA A 586 -17.32 31.30 3.70
N VAL A 587 -17.44 31.19 5.02
CA VAL A 587 -18.59 30.64 5.75
C VAL A 587 -19.09 31.67 6.74
N LEU A 588 -20.40 31.94 6.72
CA LEU A 588 -21.14 32.54 7.83
C LEU A 588 -21.88 31.42 8.55
N GLY A 589 -21.60 31.21 9.80
CA GLY A 589 -22.22 30.18 10.63
C GLY A 589 -22.88 30.77 11.86
N GLN A 590 -24.00 30.18 12.29
CA GLN A 590 -24.65 30.49 13.55
C GLN A 590 -24.97 29.21 14.30
N VAL A 591 -24.47 29.08 15.52
CA VAL A 591 -24.79 27.94 16.38
C VAL A 591 -26.27 28.00 16.73
N VAL A 592 -27.01 26.95 16.40
CA VAL A 592 -28.44 26.80 16.68
C VAL A 592 -28.72 25.83 17.81
N GLU A 593 -27.79 24.94 18.11
CA GLU A 593 -27.90 24.00 19.22
C GLU A 593 -26.49 23.55 19.64
N PHE A 594 -26.29 23.43 20.95
CA PHE A 594 -25.08 22.85 21.53
C PHE A 594 -25.45 21.71 22.48
N LYS A 595 -24.83 20.57 22.26
CA LYS A 595 -24.96 19.38 23.11
C LYS A 595 -23.59 19.05 23.68
N PRO A 596 -23.27 19.52 24.90
CA PRO A 596 -22.06 19.11 25.58
C PRO A 596 -22.15 17.63 25.93
N PHE A 597 -21.02 16.95 25.89
CA PHE A 597 -20.92 15.57 26.35
C PHE A 597 -21.20 15.52 27.86
N SER A 598 -22.32 14.92 28.25
CA SER A 598 -22.84 15.00 29.60
C SER A 598 -22.02 14.17 30.61
N GLN A 599 -22.14 14.51 31.91
CA GLN A 599 -21.51 13.74 32.97
C GLN A 599 -21.99 12.27 33.00
N THR A 600 -23.26 12.03 32.67
CA THR A 600 -23.83 10.68 32.62
C THR A 600 -23.22 9.90 31.42
N GLU A 601 -23.06 10.54 30.27
CA GLU A 601 -22.36 9.92 29.14
C GLU A 601 -20.90 9.66 29.50
N PHE A 602 -20.22 10.60 30.19
CA PHE A 602 -18.85 10.38 30.64
C PHE A 602 -18.73 9.17 31.58
N GLN A 603 -19.68 8.96 32.47
CA GLN A 603 -19.71 7.78 33.36
C GLN A 603 -19.91 6.49 32.54
N ASN A 604 -20.81 6.51 31.56
CA ASN A 604 -21.12 5.34 30.74
C ASN A 604 -19.99 5.00 29.76
N PHE A 605 -19.38 6.00 29.13
CA PHE A 605 -18.37 5.82 28.09
C PHE A 605 -16.93 6.01 28.59
N GLY A 606 -16.71 6.36 29.84
CA GLY A 606 -15.39 6.60 30.43
C GLY A 606 -14.38 5.46 30.18
N PRO A 607 -14.74 4.18 30.39
CA PRO A 607 -13.85 3.06 30.10
C PRO A 607 -13.45 2.99 28.62
N MET A 608 -14.39 3.25 27.70
CA MET A 608 -14.12 3.27 26.26
C MET A 608 -13.24 4.46 25.87
N ILE A 609 -13.46 5.64 26.47
CA ILE A 609 -12.62 6.82 26.27
C ILE A 609 -11.18 6.54 26.73
N ALA A 610 -11.04 5.95 27.93
CA ALA A 610 -9.74 5.58 28.47
C ALA A 610 -9.01 4.59 27.55
N GLU A 611 -9.71 3.59 27.04
CA GLU A 611 -9.17 2.63 26.11
C GLU A 611 -8.75 3.30 24.79
N ARG A 612 -9.55 4.19 24.24
CA ARG A 612 -9.23 4.91 23.01
C ARG A 612 -8.01 5.83 23.17
N ILE A 613 -7.84 6.45 24.32
CA ILE A 613 -6.65 7.24 24.65
C ILE A 613 -5.42 6.33 24.70
N ARG A 614 -5.51 5.17 25.37
CA ARG A 614 -4.43 4.19 25.39
C ARG A 614 -4.05 3.71 23.99
N GLN A 615 -5.04 3.35 23.19
CA GLN A 615 -4.82 2.93 21.79
C GLN A 615 -4.20 4.02 20.92
N SER A 616 -4.53 5.30 21.16
CA SER A 616 -3.93 6.42 20.41
C SER A 616 -2.46 6.65 20.79
N ASP A 617 -2.09 6.37 22.02
CA ASP A 617 -0.73 6.55 22.53
C ASP A 617 0.16 5.33 22.29
N ALA A 618 -0.44 4.14 22.19
CA ALA A 618 0.26 2.88 22.04
C ALA A 618 1.32 2.89 20.91
N PRO A 619 1.05 3.44 19.70
CA PRO A 619 2.05 3.51 18.66
C PRO A 619 3.32 4.26 19.08
N ALA A 620 3.18 5.44 19.65
CA ALA A 620 4.32 6.25 20.08
C ALA A 620 5.08 5.63 21.27
N LEU A 621 4.34 5.01 22.19
CA LEU A 621 4.91 4.29 23.32
C LEU A 621 5.73 3.09 22.84
N LEU A 622 5.19 2.30 21.93
CA LEU A 622 5.85 1.14 21.38
C LEU A 622 7.09 1.54 20.55
N ASP A 623 7.00 2.59 19.74
CA ASP A 623 8.13 3.08 18.96
C ASP A 623 9.27 3.56 19.89
N ARG A 624 8.93 4.27 20.96
CA ARG A 624 9.88 4.70 21.96
C ARG A 624 10.49 3.52 22.70
N THR A 625 9.67 2.59 23.21
CA THR A 625 10.12 1.47 24.07
C THR A 625 10.94 0.45 23.31
N PHE A 626 10.60 0.18 22.04
CA PHE A 626 11.22 -0.85 21.20
C PHE A 626 12.08 -0.27 20.08
N SER A 627 12.48 1.02 20.17
CA SER A 627 13.50 1.56 19.29
C SER A 627 14.85 0.85 19.51
N ASN A 628 15.65 0.74 18.45
CA ASN A 628 16.97 0.11 18.57
C ASN A 628 17.82 0.82 19.63
N THR A 629 17.80 2.14 19.68
CA THR A 629 18.57 2.93 20.66
C THR A 629 18.18 2.59 22.09
N GLU A 630 16.88 2.50 22.38
CA GLU A 630 16.40 2.19 23.72
C GLU A 630 16.69 0.75 24.12
N LEU A 631 16.52 -0.20 23.20
CA LEU A 631 16.84 -1.61 23.43
C LEU A 631 18.35 -1.79 23.67
N ILE A 632 19.21 -1.14 22.89
CA ILE A 632 20.66 -1.17 23.06
C ILE A 632 21.06 -0.68 24.46
N ASN A 633 20.49 0.46 24.89
CA ASN A 633 20.79 1.02 26.19
C ASN A 633 20.30 0.13 27.35
N ARG A 634 19.11 -0.43 27.22
CA ARG A 634 18.47 -1.23 28.27
C ARG A 634 19.07 -2.61 28.42
N LEU A 635 19.57 -3.20 27.33
CA LEU A 635 20.19 -4.52 27.29
C LEU A 635 21.72 -4.46 27.29
N ASP A 636 22.31 -3.31 27.60
CA ASP A 636 23.77 -3.09 27.60
C ASP A 636 24.46 -3.74 26.39
N VAL A 637 23.94 -3.44 25.18
CA VAL A 637 24.49 -4.04 23.95
C VAL A 637 25.82 -3.36 23.59
N GLN A 638 26.89 -4.14 23.50
CA GLN A 638 28.23 -3.66 23.19
C GLN A 638 28.74 -4.29 21.88
N ASP A 639 29.57 -3.54 21.16
CA ASP A 639 30.18 -3.94 19.87
C ASP A 639 29.21 -4.14 18.70
N LEU A 640 27.94 -3.71 18.82
CA LEU A 640 26.98 -3.78 17.73
C LEU A 640 27.32 -2.74 16.65
N LYS A 641 27.77 -3.21 15.49
CA LYS A 641 27.92 -2.37 14.30
C LYS A 641 26.56 -2.23 13.62
N LEU A 642 25.82 -1.21 13.99
CA LEU A 642 24.66 -0.82 13.22
C LEU A 642 25.14 -0.33 11.84
N ASN A 643 24.73 -0.98 10.78
CA ASN A 643 24.89 -0.41 9.45
C ASN A 643 24.16 0.93 9.44
N ALA A 644 24.92 2.01 9.28
CA ALA A 644 24.41 3.37 9.19
C ALA A 644 23.59 3.50 7.88
N ALA A 645 22.33 3.11 7.96
CA ALA A 645 21.30 3.41 6.97
C ALA A 645 20.08 3.92 7.76
N GLU A 646 20.24 5.13 8.32
CA GLU A 646 19.18 6.00 8.75
C GLU A 646 19.12 7.22 7.86
#